data_b4bd1f86c64cfdebe04401b594f47a28
#
_entry.id   b4bd1f86c64cfdebe04401b594f47a28
#
_cell.length_a   1.000
_cell.length_b   1.000
_cell.length_c   1.000
_cell.angle_alpha   90.00
_cell.angle_beta   90.00
_cell.angle_gamma   90.00
#
_symmetry.space_group_name_H-M   'P 1'
#
loop_
_entity.id
_entity.type
_entity.pdbx_description
1 polymer ?
#
loop_
_entity_poly.entity_id
_entity_poly.type
_entity_poly.pdbx_seq_one_letter_code
_entity_poly.pdbx_strand_id
1 'polypeptide(L)'
;MNAKRTQQRTLPVLPLRDVIVFPYMVMPLFVGRAKSISALDEAMNEGKQLLLVSQKQADLEEPTVDDVFDVGTIANIIQLLKLPDGTVKVLVEGQQRAKINQLNDGEDHFSAEVTPIETTFGDEKELDVVKAAVLNEFESYLQLNKKIPADVLGALQRIDDADRLADTMAAHLPVTVRHKQSVLELADVQERLEYLLGMMESEADILQVEKRIRGRVKKQMEKSQRNYYLSEQIKAIRKEMDEGESEDTIDEVEQLRQKVEAAGMPADVREKVESELQKLKMMSAMSAEATVVRSYVEWMLQVPWHKRTKVKKDIAKAQQVLDADHYGLERVKERILEYLAVQARLNKIKGPILCLVGPPGVGKTSLGQSIANATGRKYVRMALGGVRDEAEIRGHRKTYIGALPGKLIQKMAKVGVKNPLFLLDEIDKMSSDMRGDPASALLEVLDPEQNTTFNDHYLEVDYDLSDVMFVATSNSMNIPGPLLDRMEVIRLSGYTEDEKLNIAMRHLLQKQIERNGLKKGELTIEENAILDIIRYYTREAGVRGLEREISKICRKAVKNLLVNPKVKSIIVNSDNLHDYLGVKRFEFGKADTQNRVGEVTGLAWTEVGGDLLTIETASVVGKGKLTFTGSLGDVMKESIQAAMTVVRARAEKLGINSEFHEKRDIHIHVPDGATPKDGPSAGIAMCTALVSCLTGNPVRADVAMTGEISLRGKVLPIGGLKEKLLAAHRGGIKTVLIPKDNVKDLEEIPDNVKENLAIHAVETIDEVLGLALENPPEGIEFVKVETKAKAPRRKAATKTARAVN
;
A
#
# COMPACT_ATOMS: atom_id res chain seq x y z
N MET A 1 -50.89 -4.44 36.26
CA MET A 1 -50.06 -4.52 35.02
C MET A 1 -50.33 -3.27 34.19
N ASN A 2 -49.57 -2.21 34.43
CA ASN A 2 -49.59 -1.00 33.61
C ASN A 2 -48.33 -1.03 32.71
N ALA A 3 -48.55 -1.34 31.45
CA ALA A 3 -47.51 -1.14 30.44
C ALA A 3 -47.23 0.38 30.32
N LYS A 4 -46.11 0.84 30.86
CA LYS A 4 -45.58 2.19 30.59
C LYS A 4 -45.37 2.26 29.07
N ARG A 5 -46.13 3.09 28.36
CA ARG A 5 -45.88 3.46 26.99
C ARG A 5 -44.50 4.10 26.96
N THR A 6 -43.53 3.48 26.37
CA THR A 6 -42.22 4.06 26.03
C THR A 6 -42.50 5.28 25.15
N GLN A 7 -42.29 6.48 25.67
CA GLN A 7 -42.53 7.74 24.93
C GLN A 7 -41.43 7.88 23.91
N GLN A 8 -41.77 7.69 22.65
CA GLN A 8 -40.96 8.16 21.53
C GLN A 8 -40.81 9.68 21.60
N ARG A 9 -39.61 10.19 21.45
CA ARG A 9 -39.30 11.63 21.49
C ARG A 9 -38.54 11.99 20.20
N THR A 10 -38.86 13.13 19.62
CA THR A 10 -38.06 13.70 18.54
C THR A 10 -37.09 14.69 19.17
N LEU A 11 -35.80 14.56 18.87
CA LEU A 11 -34.74 15.43 19.39
C LEU A 11 -33.82 15.91 18.25
N PRO A 12 -33.32 17.15 18.33
CA PRO A 12 -32.26 17.59 17.42
C PRO A 12 -30.98 16.78 17.70
N VAL A 13 -30.23 16.49 16.65
CA VAL A 13 -29.06 15.60 16.70
C VAL A 13 -27.78 16.38 16.45
N LEU A 14 -26.78 16.12 17.31
CA LEU A 14 -25.43 16.65 17.16
C LEU A 14 -24.45 15.51 16.85
N PRO A 15 -24.00 15.33 15.60
CA PRO A 15 -22.99 14.35 15.24
C PRO A 15 -21.61 14.75 15.75
N LEU A 16 -20.96 13.84 16.50
CA LEU A 16 -19.63 14.00 17.09
C LEU A 16 -18.60 13.22 16.26
N ARG A 17 -17.40 13.77 16.06
CA ARG A 17 -16.37 13.14 15.16
C ARG A 17 -15.67 11.97 15.81
N ASP A 18 -15.08 12.16 16.98
CA ASP A 18 -14.14 11.25 17.62
C ASP A 18 -14.39 11.07 19.12
N VAL A 19 -15.54 11.54 19.60
CA VAL A 19 -15.89 11.54 21.04
C VAL A 19 -17.22 10.86 21.24
N ILE A 20 -17.31 10.06 22.31
CA ILE A 20 -18.56 9.51 22.83
C ILE A 20 -18.85 10.17 24.18
N VAL A 21 -20.05 10.66 24.34
CA VAL A 21 -20.54 11.19 25.59
C VAL A 21 -21.38 10.13 26.28
N PHE A 22 -20.93 9.70 27.46
CA PHE A 22 -21.67 8.75 28.28
C PHE A 22 -22.67 9.47 29.21
N PRO A 23 -23.69 8.79 29.70
CA PRO A 23 -24.50 9.31 30.80
C PRO A 23 -23.64 9.80 31.96
N TYR A 24 -24.11 10.80 32.67
CA TYR A 24 -23.41 11.48 33.81
C TYR A 24 -22.11 12.21 33.44
N MET A 25 -21.72 12.20 32.18
CA MET A 25 -20.51 12.88 31.73
C MET A 25 -20.80 14.34 31.38
N VAL A 26 -19.99 15.24 31.94
CA VAL A 26 -20.04 16.69 31.62
C VAL A 26 -18.79 17.04 30.80
N MET A 27 -18.99 17.54 29.59
CA MET A 27 -17.87 17.95 28.78
C MET A 27 -18.14 19.14 27.87
N PRO A 28 -17.13 19.97 27.58
CA PRO A 28 -17.22 21.02 26.59
C PRO A 28 -17.03 20.46 25.16
N LEU A 29 -17.92 20.84 24.27
CA LEU A 29 -17.84 20.55 22.84
C LEU A 29 -17.65 21.84 22.06
N PHE A 30 -16.86 21.79 20.98
CA PHE A 30 -16.67 22.88 20.02
C PHE A 30 -17.39 22.53 18.73
N VAL A 31 -18.37 23.32 18.35
CA VAL A 31 -19.27 23.06 17.24
C VAL A 31 -19.10 24.15 16.18
N GLY A 32 -18.69 23.76 14.97
CA GLY A 32 -18.44 24.68 13.87
C GLY A 32 -19.29 24.42 12.61
N ARG A 33 -19.97 23.27 12.50
CA ARG A 33 -20.80 22.94 11.35
C ARG A 33 -22.13 23.67 11.40
N ALA A 34 -22.58 24.22 10.27
CA ALA A 34 -23.82 24.97 10.18
C ALA A 34 -25.04 24.18 10.69
N LYS A 35 -25.26 22.93 10.19
CA LYS A 35 -26.35 22.06 10.63
C LYS A 35 -26.27 21.74 12.13
N SER A 36 -25.07 21.60 12.68
CA SER A 36 -24.86 21.34 14.12
C SER A 36 -25.15 22.55 14.99
N ILE A 37 -24.85 23.76 14.50
CA ILE A 37 -25.17 25.03 15.17
C ILE A 37 -26.69 25.23 15.18
N SER A 38 -27.36 24.99 14.04
CA SER A 38 -28.81 25.03 13.94
C SER A 38 -29.50 24.04 14.89
N ALA A 39 -28.97 22.83 15.02
CA ALA A 39 -29.45 21.81 15.98
C ALA A 39 -29.33 22.30 17.44
N LEU A 40 -28.26 23.02 17.79
CA LEU A 40 -28.08 23.60 19.13
C LEU A 40 -29.04 24.76 19.38
N ASP A 41 -29.25 25.63 18.40
CA ASP A 41 -30.21 26.75 18.50
C ASP A 41 -31.64 26.20 18.67
N GLU A 42 -32.03 25.13 17.93
CA GLU A 42 -33.33 24.48 18.11
C GLU A 42 -33.46 23.80 19.49
N ALA A 43 -32.42 23.06 19.91
CA ALA A 43 -32.42 22.46 21.25
C ALA A 43 -32.59 23.51 22.38
N MET A 44 -32.02 24.70 22.20
CA MET A 44 -32.18 25.80 23.20
C MET A 44 -33.61 26.31 23.26
N ASN A 45 -34.37 26.27 22.15
CA ASN A 45 -35.76 26.68 22.06
C ASN A 45 -36.72 25.60 22.62
N GLU A 46 -36.39 24.30 22.43
CA GLU A 46 -37.24 23.16 22.74
C GLU A 46 -36.84 22.39 24.02
N GLY A 47 -36.44 23.05 25.09
CA GLY A 47 -36.25 22.41 26.41
C GLY A 47 -34.83 22.00 26.73
N LYS A 48 -33.83 22.46 25.96
CA LYS A 48 -32.38 22.27 26.17
C LYS A 48 -31.90 20.81 26.10
N GLN A 49 -32.67 19.96 25.43
CA GLN A 49 -32.28 18.56 25.23
C GLN A 49 -31.88 18.32 23.77
N LEU A 50 -30.85 17.50 23.57
CA LEU A 50 -30.40 17.06 22.24
C LEU A 50 -29.88 15.63 22.32
N LEU A 51 -29.77 14.98 21.16
CA LEU A 51 -29.13 13.68 21.01
C LEU A 51 -27.69 13.88 20.55
N LEU A 52 -26.75 13.36 21.30
CA LEU A 52 -25.35 13.25 20.92
C LEU A 52 -25.11 11.87 20.33
N VAL A 53 -24.60 11.80 19.13
CA VAL A 53 -24.29 10.55 18.45
C VAL A 53 -22.91 10.66 17.77
N SER A 54 -22.10 9.62 17.85
CA SER A 54 -20.76 9.62 17.25
C SER A 54 -20.81 9.14 15.79
N GLN A 55 -19.91 9.68 14.98
CA GLN A 55 -19.70 9.22 13.60
C GLN A 55 -18.93 7.89 13.57
N LYS A 56 -19.25 7.03 12.61
CA LYS A 56 -18.52 5.77 12.37
C LYS A 56 -17.10 6.03 11.85
N GLN A 57 -16.89 7.15 11.15
CA GLN A 57 -15.59 7.59 10.61
C GLN A 57 -15.36 9.07 10.98
N ALA A 58 -14.25 9.35 11.65
CA ALA A 58 -13.92 10.70 12.13
C ALA A 58 -13.54 11.69 11.01
N ASP A 59 -13.08 11.19 9.85
CA ASP A 59 -12.55 11.99 8.75
C ASP A 59 -13.63 12.64 7.88
N LEU A 60 -14.90 12.24 8.04
CA LEU A 60 -16.01 12.80 7.28
C LEU A 60 -16.38 14.22 7.78
N GLU A 61 -16.27 15.20 6.91
CA GLU A 61 -16.66 16.58 7.25
C GLU A 61 -18.17 16.76 7.31
N GLU A 62 -18.92 16.16 6.39
CA GLU A 62 -20.38 16.18 6.34
C GLU A 62 -20.92 14.74 6.41
N PRO A 63 -21.30 14.26 7.61
CA PRO A 63 -21.87 12.93 7.77
C PRO A 63 -23.28 12.86 7.21
N THR A 64 -23.60 11.72 6.62
CA THR A 64 -24.97 11.35 6.23
C THR A 64 -25.65 10.53 7.33
N VAL A 65 -26.91 10.18 7.13
CA VAL A 65 -27.69 9.34 8.06
C VAL A 65 -27.02 7.99 8.34
N ASP A 66 -26.33 7.41 7.36
CA ASP A 66 -25.67 6.10 7.47
C ASP A 66 -24.29 6.15 8.17
N ASP A 67 -23.73 7.36 8.32
CA ASP A 67 -22.39 7.56 8.86
C ASP A 67 -22.35 7.71 10.38
N VAL A 68 -23.48 7.67 11.06
CA VAL A 68 -23.58 7.74 12.51
C VAL A 68 -23.98 6.40 13.12
N PHE A 69 -23.68 6.21 14.41
CA PHE A 69 -24.10 5.01 15.13
C PHE A 69 -25.60 5.04 15.48
N ASP A 70 -26.16 3.86 15.71
CA ASP A 70 -27.59 3.69 15.99
C ASP A 70 -27.98 3.97 17.46
N VAL A 71 -27.00 4.10 18.33
CA VAL A 71 -27.19 4.41 19.76
C VAL A 71 -26.39 5.67 20.11
N GLY A 72 -27.06 6.61 20.72
CA GLY A 72 -26.48 7.85 21.22
C GLY A 72 -26.87 8.14 22.66
N THR A 73 -26.50 9.34 23.13
CA THR A 73 -26.82 9.81 24.49
C THR A 73 -27.68 11.06 24.41
N ILE A 74 -28.85 11.03 25.07
CA ILE A 74 -29.65 12.22 25.32
C ILE A 74 -28.88 13.08 26.31
N ALA A 75 -28.63 14.34 25.96
CA ALA A 75 -27.87 15.25 26.79
C ALA A 75 -28.61 16.57 27.02
N ASN A 76 -28.34 17.19 28.15
CA ASN A 76 -28.80 18.52 28.47
C ASN A 76 -27.73 19.56 28.16
N ILE A 77 -28.11 20.69 27.61
CA ILE A 77 -27.22 21.84 27.43
C ILE A 77 -27.18 22.62 28.76
N ILE A 78 -25.98 22.64 29.39
CA ILE A 78 -25.73 23.40 30.62
C ILE A 78 -25.41 24.85 30.28
N GLN A 79 -24.51 25.06 29.33
CA GLN A 79 -24.05 26.40 28.93
C GLN A 79 -23.71 26.43 27.44
N LEU A 80 -24.03 27.55 26.79
CA LEU A 80 -23.70 27.79 25.39
C LEU A 80 -23.01 29.14 25.27
N LEU A 81 -21.87 29.19 24.56
CA LEU A 81 -21.08 30.39 24.32
C LEU A 81 -20.72 30.48 22.83
N LYS A 82 -21.22 31.53 22.14
CA LYS A 82 -20.85 31.81 20.76
C LYS A 82 -19.50 32.56 20.74
N LEU A 83 -18.54 32.03 19.99
CA LEU A 83 -17.20 32.59 19.89
C LEU A 83 -17.08 33.56 18.68
N PRO A 84 -16.12 34.50 18.67
CA PRO A 84 -15.98 35.49 17.60
C PRO A 84 -15.65 34.91 16.22
N ASP A 85 -15.12 33.68 16.14
CA ASP A 85 -14.78 32.94 14.92
C ASP A 85 -15.98 32.19 14.30
N GLY A 86 -17.18 32.36 14.89
CA GLY A 86 -18.41 31.70 14.44
C GLY A 86 -18.59 30.28 14.99
N THR A 87 -17.65 29.75 15.74
CA THR A 87 -17.83 28.46 16.45
C THR A 87 -18.64 28.64 17.72
N VAL A 88 -19.29 27.55 18.15
CA VAL A 88 -20.09 27.53 19.37
C VAL A 88 -19.44 26.58 20.36
N LYS A 89 -19.07 27.10 21.53
CA LYS A 89 -18.65 26.26 22.66
C LYS A 89 -19.88 25.92 23.48
N VAL A 90 -20.21 24.63 23.59
CA VAL A 90 -21.33 24.15 24.36
C VAL A 90 -20.86 23.21 25.46
N LEU A 91 -21.36 23.40 26.68
CA LEU A 91 -21.15 22.46 27.79
C LEU A 91 -22.39 21.58 27.88
N VAL A 92 -22.19 20.29 27.70
CA VAL A 92 -23.28 19.30 27.72
C VAL A 92 -23.11 18.31 28.86
N GLU A 93 -24.24 17.80 29.34
CA GLU A 93 -24.29 16.74 30.34
C GLU A 93 -25.10 15.56 29.79
N GLY A 94 -24.49 14.41 29.66
CA GLY A 94 -25.15 13.17 29.26
C GLY A 94 -26.18 12.73 30.31
N GLN A 95 -27.38 12.41 29.85
CA GLN A 95 -28.47 11.99 30.77
C GLN A 95 -28.78 10.50 30.66
N GLN A 96 -29.13 10.05 29.49
CA GLN A 96 -29.63 8.69 29.25
C GLN A 96 -29.26 8.18 27.86
N ARG A 97 -28.98 6.89 27.73
CA ARG A 97 -28.82 6.22 26.46
C ARG A 97 -30.12 6.21 25.68
N ALA A 98 -30.03 6.32 24.37
CA ALA A 98 -31.17 6.23 23.48
C ALA A 98 -30.83 5.53 22.16
N LYS A 99 -31.72 4.68 21.71
CA LYS A 99 -31.70 4.08 20.41
C LYS A 99 -32.41 4.96 19.40
N ILE A 100 -31.78 5.17 18.26
CA ILE A 100 -32.36 5.90 17.16
C ILE A 100 -33.28 4.95 16.40
N ASN A 101 -34.55 5.30 16.29
CA ASN A 101 -35.53 4.54 15.50
C ASN A 101 -35.57 5.06 14.07
N GLN A 102 -35.50 6.38 13.89
CA GLN A 102 -35.48 7.04 12.61
C GLN A 102 -34.65 8.31 12.73
N LEU A 103 -33.68 8.49 11.84
CA LEU A 103 -32.89 9.70 11.70
C LEU A 103 -33.33 10.42 10.44
N ASN A 104 -33.67 11.69 10.56
CA ASN A 104 -34.13 12.51 9.46
C ASN A 104 -33.08 13.59 9.18
N ASP A 105 -32.65 13.70 7.92
CA ASP A 105 -31.79 14.78 7.43
C ASP A 105 -32.69 15.94 6.99
N GLY A 106 -32.89 16.91 7.88
CA GLY A 106 -33.62 18.15 7.59
C GLY A 106 -32.76 19.15 6.82
N GLU A 107 -33.41 20.15 6.19
CA GLU A 107 -32.68 21.22 5.50
C GLU A 107 -31.79 22.02 6.45
N ASP A 108 -32.25 22.30 7.67
CA ASP A 108 -31.54 23.10 8.65
C ASP A 108 -30.70 22.28 9.64
N HIS A 109 -31.16 21.13 10.10
CA HIS A 109 -30.45 20.26 11.06
C HIS A 109 -30.92 18.82 11.02
N PHE A 110 -30.14 17.92 11.61
CA PHE A 110 -30.54 16.53 11.82
C PHE A 110 -31.52 16.42 13.01
N SER A 111 -32.60 15.64 12.84
CA SER A 111 -33.52 15.29 13.91
C SER A 111 -33.71 13.77 13.99
N ALA A 112 -33.85 13.21 15.18
CA ALA A 112 -34.05 11.79 15.37
C ALA A 112 -35.26 11.48 16.25
N GLU A 113 -36.02 10.47 15.85
CA GLU A 113 -36.96 9.80 16.75
C GLU A 113 -36.19 8.77 17.57
N VAL A 114 -36.22 8.95 18.89
CA VAL A 114 -35.42 8.15 19.80
C VAL A 114 -36.28 7.43 20.82
N THR A 115 -35.84 6.25 21.21
CA THR A 115 -36.38 5.49 22.36
C THR A 115 -35.30 5.39 23.43
N PRO A 116 -35.54 5.94 24.63
CA PRO A 116 -34.62 5.77 25.74
C PRO A 116 -34.39 4.30 26.07
N ILE A 117 -33.14 3.92 26.27
CA ILE A 117 -32.75 2.57 26.71
C ILE A 117 -32.82 2.52 28.23
N GLU A 118 -33.62 1.61 28.76
CA GLU A 118 -33.65 1.36 30.20
C GLU A 118 -32.44 0.50 30.58
N THR A 119 -31.69 0.92 31.61
CA THR A 119 -30.56 0.17 32.14
C THR A 119 -31.08 -1.06 32.86
N THR A 120 -30.51 -2.23 32.59
CA THR A 120 -30.79 -3.47 33.30
C THR A 120 -29.64 -3.82 34.24
N PHE A 121 -29.97 -4.47 35.34
CA PHE A 121 -29.00 -4.91 36.33
C PHE A 121 -29.08 -6.43 36.46
N GLY A 122 -27.94 -7.10 36.45
CA GLY A 122 -27.84 -8.54 36.72
C GLY A 122 -28.07 -8.89 38.18
N ASP A 123 -27.57 -10.06 38.63
CA ASP A 123 -27.61 -10.46 40.04
C ASP A 123 -26.74 -9.52 40.88
N GLU A 124 -27.33 -8.95 41.94
CA GLU A 124 -26.64 -7.94 42.78
C GLU A 124 -25.32 -8.47 43.39
N LYS A 125 -25.24 -9.76 43.71
CA LYS A 125 -24.02 -10.38 44.26
C LYS A 125 -22.94 -10.58 43.17
N GLU A 126 -23.33 -10.95 41.96
CA GLU A 126 -22.39 -11.09 40.85
C GLU A 126 -21.87 -9.71 40.42
N LEU A 127 -22.74 -8.71 40.39
CA LEU A 127 -22.40 -7.34 40.05
C LEU A 127 -21.35 -6.76 41.01
N ASP A 128 -21.46 -6.99 42.31
CA ASP A 128 -20.46 -6.55 43.31
C ASP A 128 -19.09 -7.21 43.08
N VAL A 129 -19.07 -8.49 42.71
CA VAL A 129 -17.83 -9.22 42.43
C VAL A 129 -17.17 -8.66 41.16
N VAL A 130 -17.95 -8.46 40.08
CA VAL A 130 -17.44 -7.89 38.82
C VAL A 130 -16.96 -6.46 39.02
N LYS A 131 -17.70 -5.64 39.82
CA LYS A 131 -17.28 -4.27 40.13
C LYS A 131 -15.92 -4.25 40.86
N ALA A 132 -15.70 -5.12 41.82
CA ALA A 132 -14.41 -5.22 42.51
C ALA A 132 -13.29 -5.69 41.58
N ALA A 133 -13.56 -6.66 40.71
CA ALA A 133 -12.60 -7.15 39.73
C ALA A 133 -12.18 -6.06 38.72
N VAL A 134 -13.15 -5.31 38.20
CA VAL A 134 -12.91 -4.22 37.24
C VAL A 134 -12.08 -3.08 37.85
N LEU A 135 -12.36 -2.71 39.14
CA LEU A 135 -11.56 -1.70 39.84
C LEU A 135 -10.11 -2.15 40.07
N ASN A 136 -9.90 -3.40 40.45
CA ASN A 136 -8.55 -3.96 40.61
C ASN A 136 -7.80 -4.01 39.31
N GLU A 137 -8.45 -4.41 38.23
CA GLU A 137 -7.82 -4.43 36.89
C GLU A 137 -7.51 -3.01 36.39
N PHE A 138 -8.39 -2.04 36.64
CA PHE A 138 -8.14 -0.64 36.32
C PHE A 138 -6.92 -0.09 37.08
N GLU A 139 -6.72 -0.45 38.35
CA GLU A 139 -5.53 -0.10 39.13
C GLU A 139 -4.26 -0.70 38.51
N SER A 140 -4.30 -1.98 38.08
CA SER A 140 -3.22 -2.66 37.38
C SER A 140 -2.90 -2.00 36.05
N TYR A 141 -3.94 -1.63 35.30
CA TYR A 141 -3.84 -0.94 34.02
C TYR A 141 -3.20 0.45 34.17
N LEU A 142 -3.54 1.22 35.21
CA LEU A 142 -2.94 2.52 35.50
C LEU A 142 -1.42 2.44 35.73
N GLN A 143 -0.93 1.36 36.38
CA GLN A 143 0.50 1.17 36.59
C GLN A 143 1.26 0.97 35.28
N LEU A 144 0.60 0.46 34.25
CA LEU A 144 1.15 0.23 32.93
C LEU A 144 1.00 1.44 32.00
N ASN A 145 -0.12 2.16 32.12
CA ASN A 145 -0.48 3.29 31.27
C ASN A 145 -0.40 4.64 32.00
N LYS A 146 0.70 5.34 31.81
CA LYS A 146 0.94 6.66 32.42
C LYS A 146 0.16 7.82 31.80
N LYS A 147 -0.67 7.58 30.80
CA LYS A 147 -1.47 8.64 30.14
C LYS A 147 -2.71 9.03 30.95
N ILE A 148 -3.16 8.18 31.86
CA ILE A 148 -4.32 8.45 32.71
C ILE A 148 -3.81 9.04 34.03
N PRO A 149 -4.36 10.17 34.50
CA PRO A 149 -4.00 10.76 35.81
C PRO A 149 -4.33 9.82 36.96
N ALA A 150 -3.46 9.76 37.98
CA ALA A 150 -3.61 8.82 39.10
C ALA A 150 -4.80 9.15 40.01
N ASP A 151 -5.28 10.38 39.99
CA ASP A 151 -6.44 10.85 40.76
C ASP A 151 -7.77 10.28 40.25
N VAL A 152 -7.82 9.76 39.02
CA VAL A 152 -9.01 9.12 38.45
C VAL A 152 -9.42 7.88 39.27
N LEU A 153 -8.45 7.07 39.72
CA LEU A 153 -8.76 5.88 40.53
C LEU A 153 -9.49 6.25 41.83
N GLY A 154 -9.01 7.29 42.49
CA GLY A 154 -9.66 7.77 43.73
C GLY A 154 -11.07 8.34 43.48
N ALA A 155 -11.35 8.86 42.31
CA ALA A 155 -12.68 9.30 41.90
C ALA A 155 -13.60 8.11 41.61
N LEU A 156 -13.12 7.08 40.91
CA LEU A 156 -13.88 5.87 40.59
C LEU A 156 -14.24 5.05 41.84
N GLN A 157 -13.33 4.92 42.80
CA GLN A 157 -13.54 4.19 44.05
C GLN A 157 -14.63 4.80 44.94
N ARG A 158 -15.00 6.08 44.72
CA ARG A 158 -16.06 6.78 45.46
C ARG A 158 -17.44 6.64 44.79
N ILE A 159 -17.52 6.00 43.63
CA ILE A 159 -18.78 5.79 42.92
C ILE A 159 -19.39 4.47 43.36
N ASP A 160 -20.48 4.55 44.12
CA ASP A 160 -21.20 3.36 44.58
C ASP A 160 -22.10 2.75 43.50
N ASP A 161 -22.66 3.58 42.62
CA ASP A 161 -23.53 3.17 41.53
C ASP A 161 -22.73 2.50 40.41
N ALA A 162 -23.02 1.23 40.14
CA ALA A 162 -22.32 0.43 39.15
C ALA A 162 -22.54 0.94 37.72
N ASP A 163 -23.71 1.48 37.37
CA ASP A 163 -24.00 2.08 36.05
C ASP A 163 -23.10 3.30 35.82
N ARG A 164 -23.08 4.20 36.80
CA ARG A 164 -22.23 5.38 36.78
C ARG A 164 -20.75 5.05 36.78
N LEU A 165 -20.34 4.00 37.49
CA LEU A 165 -18.96 3.55 37.56
C LEU A 165 -18.49 3.07 36.18
N ALA A 166 -19.28 2.20 35.52
CA ALA A 166 -18.95 1.68 34.18
C ALA A 166 -18.79 2.80 33.13
N ASP A 167 -19.71 3.75 33.13
CA ASP A 167 -19.70 4.87 32.21
C ASP A 167 -18.55 5.84 32.45
N THR A 168 -18.27 6.18 33.71
CA THR A 168 -17.14 7.05 34.06
C THR A 168 -15.81 6.38 33.71
N MET A 169 -15.68 5.08 33.93
CA MET A 169 -14.48 4.32 33.57
C MET A 169 -14.28 4.30 32.08
N ALA A 170 -15.32 3.98 31.27
CA ALA A 170 -15.27 3.98 29.81
C ALA A 170 -14.83 5.34 29.23
N ALA A 171 -15.29 6.44 29.86
CA ALA A 171 -14.91 7.78 29.44
C ALA A 171 -13.41 8.04 29.57
N HIS A 172 -12.77 7.55 30.65
CA HIS A 172 -11.35 7.77 30.93
C HIS A 172 -10.38 6.80 30.24
N LEU A 173 -10.86 5.68 29.69
CA LEU A 173 -10.02 4.74 28.97
C LEU A 173 -9.57 5.30 27.61
N PRO A 174 -8.28 5.29 27.27
CA PRO A 174 -7.74 5.78 26.00
C PRO A 174 -7.86 4.73 24.88
N VAL A 175 -9.08 4.28 24.62
CA VAL A 175 -9.42 3.28 23.59
C VAL A 175 -10.15 3.93 22.42
N THR A 176 -10.30 3.18 21.31
CA THR A 176 -10.93 3.68 20.09
C THR A 176 -12.41 4.02 20.30
N VAL A 177 -12.93 4.96 19.50
CA VAL A 177 -14.34 5.36 19.50
C VAL A 177 -15.27 4.13 19.37
N ARG A 178 -14.86 3.15 18.54
CA ARG A 178 -15.65 1.93 18.33
C ARG A 178 -15.82 1.09 19.60
N HIS A 179 -14.76 0.91 20.38
CA HIS A 179 -14.84 0.20 21.65
C HIS A 179 -15.70 0.96 22.67
N LYS A 180 -15.56 2.29 22.75
CA LYS A 180 -16.43 3.10 23.61
C LYS A 180 -17.90 3.01 23.18
N GLN A 181 -18.15 2.97 21.87
CA GLN A 181 -19.50 2.81 21.34
C GLN A 181 -20.11 1.46 21.74
N SER A 182 -19.34 0.38 21.67
CA SER A 182 -19.81 -0.94 22.13
C SER A 182 -20.24 -0.90 23.60
N VAL A 183 -19.51 -0.20 24.47
CA VAL A 183 -19.91 0.01 25.88
C VAL A 183 -21.21 0.81 25.99
N LEU A 184 -21.40 1.83 25.14
CA LEU A 184 -22.61 2.65 25.14
C LEU A 184 -23.84 1.86 24.70
N GLU A 185 -23.67 0.89 23.78
CA GLU A 185 -24.76 0.05 23.23
C GLU A 185 -25.26 -1.03 24.20
N LEU A 186 -24.45 -1.44 25.18
CA LEU A 186 -24.82 -2.44 26.16
C LEU A 186 -25.79 -1.83 27.19
N ALA A 187 -26.98 -2.39 27.27
CA ALA A 187 -28.01 -1.97 28.22
C ALA A 187 -27.77 -2.55 29.61
N ASP A 188 -27.21 -3.74 29.72
CA ASP A 188 -26.95 -4.43 30.98
C ASP A 188 -25.65 -3.95 31.60
N VAL A 189 -25.70 -3.61 32.89
CA VAL A 189 -24.54 -3.06 33.64
C VAL A 189 -23.46 -4.11 33.88
N GLN A 190 -23.86 -5.36 34.15
CA GLN A 190 -22.92 -6.44 34.35
C GLN A 190 -22.14 -6.72 33.03
N GLU A 191 -22.84 -6.86 31.90
CA GLU A 191 -22.21 -7.05 30.61
C GLU A 191 -21.24 -5.90 30.24
N ARG A 192 -21.58 -4.65 30.60
CA ARG A 192 -20.68 -3.51 30.40
C ARG A 192 -19.40 -3.61 31.23
N LEU A 193 -19.51 -3.95 32.50
CA LEU A 193 -18.36 -4.12 33.39
C LEU A 193 -17.47 -5.29 32.93
N GLU A 194 -18.08 -6.42 32.55
CA GLU A 194 -17.34 -7.56 31.96
C GLU A 194 -16.62 -7.19 30.64
N TYR A 195 -17.28 -6.44 29.77
CA TYR A 195 -16.68 -5.94 28.53
C TYR A 195 -15.50 -5.00 28.83
N LEU A 196 -15.63 -4.09 29.79
CA LEU A 196 -14.56 -3.21 30.23
C LEU A 196 -13.38 -3.99 30.82
N LEU A 197 -13.64 -5.03 31.59
CA LEU A 197 -12.63 -5.91 32.18
C LEU A 197 -11.80 -6.59 31.06
N GLY A 198 -12.46 -7.27 30.14
CA GLY A 198 -11.78 -7.96 29.03
C GLY A 198 -11.02 -7.01 28.11
N MET A 199 -11.53 -5.80 27.90
CA MET A 199 -10.86 -4.77 27.13
C MET A 199 -9.60 -4.26 27.84
N MET A 200 -9.63 -4.03 29.14
CA MET A 200 -8.46 -3.60 29.92
C MET A 200 -7.38 -4.68 29.97
N GLU A 201 -7.76 -5.96 30.16
CA GLU A 201 -6.84 -7.10 30.09
C GLU A 201 -6.12 -7.16 28.74
N SER A 202 -6.86 -7.03 27.63
CA SER A 202 -6.29 -7.04 26.28
C SER A 202 -5.31 -5.88 26.04
N GLU A 203 -5.66 -4.67 26.46
CA GLU A 203 -4.80 -3.48 26.35
C GLU A 203 -3.58 -3.58 27.28
N ALA A 204 -3.73 -4.12 28.49
CA ALA A 204 -2.64 -4.36 29.44
C ALA A 204 -1.60 -5.33 28.86
N ASP A 205 -2.04 -6.40 28.20
CA ASP A 205 -1.16 -7.35 27.53
C ASP A 205 -0.35 -6.67 26.41
N ILE A 206 -1.00 -5.83 25.60
CA ILE A 206 -0.32 -5.06 24.54
C ILE A 206 0.73 -4.13 25.15
N LEU A 207 0.40 -3.39 26.20
CA LEU A 207 1.33 -2.49 26.89
C LEU A 207 2.50 -3.25 27.53
N GLN A 208 2.27 -4.45 28.08
CA GLN A 208 3.34 -5.29 28.62
C GLN A 208 4.29 -5.77 27.52
N VAL A 209 3.78 -6.17 26.36
CA VAL A 209 4.58 -6.56 25.20
C VAL A 209 5.40 -5.37 24.72
N GLU A 210 4.79 -4.19 24.61
CA GLU A 210 5.49 -2.95 24.23
C GLU A 210 6.60 -2.60 25.22
N LYS A 211 6.34 -2.65 26.53
CA LYS A 211 7.33 -2.43 27.60
C LYS A 211 8.49 -3.44 27.52
N ARG A 212 8.18 -4.72 27.20
CA ARG A 212 9.18 -5.79 27.03
C ARG A 212 10.05 -5.54 25.79
N ILE A 213 9.46 -5.06 24.69
CA ILE A 213 10.18 -4.69 23.48
C ILE A 213 11.06 -3.48 23.74
N ARG A 214 10.53 -2.41 24.34
CA ARG A 214 11.32 -1.22 24.75
C ARG A 214 12.43 -1.59 25.72
N GLY A 215 12.17 -2.49 26.68
CA GLY A 215 13.17 -3.00 27.61
C GLY A 215 14.29 -3.80 26.94
N ARG A 216 13.96 -4.62 25.89
CA ARG A 216 14.98 -5.31 25.08
C ARG A 216 15.82 -4.34 24.26
N VAL A 217 15.18 -3.37 23.60
CA VAL A 217 15.87 -2.32 22.85
C VAL A 217 16.79 -1.52 23.77
N LYS A 218 16.29 -1.11 24.94
CA LYS A 218 17.09 -0.38 25.94
C LYS A 218 18.26 -1.23 26.45
N LYS A 219 18.06 -2.51 26.80
CA LYS A 219 19.14 -3.43 27.18
C LYS A 219 20.15 -3.66 26.06
N GLN A 220 19.71 -3.67 24.81
CA GLN A 220 20.61 -3.81 23.66
C GLN A 220 21.41 -2.54 23.44
N MET A 221 20.79 -1.37 23.62
CA MET A 221 21.50 -0.08 23.64
C MET A 221 22.47 0.03 24.83
N GLU A 222 22.03 -0.33 26.03
CA GLU A 222 22.88 -0.35 27.24
C GLU A 222 24.04 -1.35 27.10
N LYS A 223 23.81 -2.52 26.47
CA LYS A 223 24.89 -3.48 26.18
C LYS A 223 25.86 -2.95 25.13
N SER A 224 25.38 -2.26 24.10
CA SER A 224 26.23 -1.54 23.14
C SER A 224 27.00 -0.40 23.80
N GLN A 225 26.33 0.41 24.63
CA GLN A 225 26.98 1.46 25.39
C GLN A 225 27.97 0.88 26.41
N ARG A 226 27.62 -0.19 27.12
CA ARG A 226 28.50 -0.86 28.08
C ARG A 226 29.71 -1.51 27.41
N ASN A 227 29.53 -2.11 26.22
CA ASN A 227 30.64 -2.64 25.45
C ASN A 227 31.53 -1.53 24.91
N TYR A 228 30.96 -0.40 24.51
CA TYR A 228 31.70 0.81 24.15
C TYR A 228 32.43 1.38 25.37
N TYR A 229 31.75 1.50 26.52
CA TYR A 229 32.32 1.98 27.77
C TYR A 229 33.44 1.06 28.30
N LEU A 230 33.24 -0.26 28.21
CA LEU A 230 34.25 -1.26 28.56
C LEU A 230 35.46 -1.21 27.59
N SER A 231 35.21 -0.98 26.31
CA SER A 231 36.28 -0.83 25.34
C SER A 231 37.05 0.47 25.55
N GLU A 232 36.37 1.55 25.96
CA GLU A 232 36.99 2.81 26.38
C GLU A 232 37.69 2.71 27.74
N GLN A 233 37.12 1.99 28.73
CA GLN A 233 37.82 1.69 29.98
C GLN A 233 39.06 0.80 29.77
N ILE A 234 38.99 -0.18 28.88
CA ILE A 234 40.18 -0.99 28.52
C ILE A 234 41.22 -0.13 27.82
N LYS A 235 40.80 0.82 26.97
CA LYS A 235 41.72 1.84 26.42
C LYS A 235 42.28 2.78 27.49
N ALA A 236 41.41 3.26 28.41
CA ALA A 236 41.87 4.12 29.52
C ALA A 236 42.81 3.38 30.48
N ILE A 237 42.50 2.12 30.86
CA ILE A 237 43.37 1.30 31.72
C ILE A 237 44.67 0.93 31.03
N ARG A 238 44.67 0.71 29.71
CA ARG A 238 45.91 0.55 28.93
C ARG A 238 46.73 1.88 28.91
N LYS A 239 46.02 3.02 28.97
CA LYS A 239 46.58 4.37 28.98
C LYS A 239 47.14 4.76 30.36
N GLU A 240 46.53 4.29 31.46
CA GLU A 240 47.04 4.45 32.82
C GLU A 240 48.23 3.54 33.13
N MET A 241 48.44 2.47 32.37
CA MET A 241 49.61 1.60 32.48
C MET A 241 50.85 2.11 31.73
N ASP A 242 50.69 3.10 30.81
CA ASP A 242 51.78 3.82 30.15
C ASP A 242 51.77 5.27 30.68
N GLU A 243 52.70 5.56 31.57
CA GLU A 243 52.86 6.88 32.19
C GLU A 243 53.19 7.97 31.16
N GLY A 244 52.25 8.93 30.97
CA GLY A 244 52.47 10.10 30.12
C GLY A 244 51.28 11.04 30.08
N GLU A 245 51.16 11.94 31.08
CA GLU A 245 50.10 12.97 31.12
C GLU A 245 50.27 14.00 29.98
N SER A 246 49.12 14.42 29.40
CA SER A 246 48.89 15.61 28.56
C SER A 246 49.35 15.62 27.09
N GLU A 247 50.15 14.72 26.59
CA GLU A 247 50.55 14.69 25.18
C GLU A 247 49.50 14.02 24.28
N ASP A 248 48.71 13.05 24.78
CA ASP A 248 47.80 12.21 23.98
C ASP A 248 46.54 12.92 23.42
N THR A 249 46.02 13.95 24.13
CA THR A 249 44.87 14.74 23.60
C THR A 249 45.33 15.70 22.51
N ILE A 250 46.54 16.18 22.60
CA ILE A 250 47.18 17.02 21.57
C ILE A 250 47.47 16.14 20.35
N ASP A 251 47.96 14.93 20.59
CA ASP A 251 48.26 13.97 19.52
C ASP A 251 46.96 13.49 18.78
N GLU A 252 45.86 13.24 19.50
CA GLU A 252 44.57 12.86 18.89
C GLU A 252 44.01 13.98 17.98
N VAL A 253 44.00 15.23 18.46
CA VAL A 253 43.54 16.38 17.68
C VAL A 253 44.45 16.62 16.46
N GLU A 254 45.76 16.43 16.60
CA GLU A 254 46.69 16.55 15.48
C GLU A 254 46.53 15.41 14.47
N GLN A 255 46.28 14.19 14.91
CA GLN A 255 45.93 13.06 14.03
C GLN A 255 44.62 13.29 13.27
N LEU A 256 43.58 13.84 13.93
CA LEU A 256 42.33 14.21 13.29
C LEU A 256 42.54 15.32 12.26
N ARG A 257 43.39 16.30 12.56
CA ARG A 257 43.76 17.40 11.67
C ARG A 257 44.45 16.88 10.39
N GLN A 258 45.43 15.98 10.54
CA GLN A 258 46.07 15.32 9.39
C GLN A 258 45.09 14.55 8.53
N LYS A 259 44.10 13.85 9.15
CA LYS A 259 43.02 13.18 8.42
C LYS A 259 42.10 14.16 7.69
N VAL A 260 41.83 15.34 8.28
CA VAL A 260 41.04 16.42 7.66
C VAL A 260 41.74 16.98 6.42
N GLU A 261 43.04 17.21 6.52
CA GLU A 261 43.86 17.66 5.38
C GLU A 261 43.89 16.62 4.24
N ALA A 262 44.01 15.34 4.60
CA ALA A 262 44.00 14.24 3.64
C ALA A 262 42.61 13.93 3.04
N ALA A 263 41.52 14.34 3.69
CA ALA A 263 40.13 14.03 3.26
C ALA A 263 39.69 14.78 1.99
N GLY A 264 40.41 15.86 1.62
CA GLY A 264 40.12 16.64 0.40
C GLY A 264 38.77 17.36 0.44
N MET A 265 38.43 17.89 1.61
CA MET A 265 37.22 18.68 1.84
C MET A 265 37.31 20.04 1.09
N PRO A 266 36.15 20.61 0.64
CA PRO A 266 36.10 22.00 0.21
C PRO A 266 36.63 22.97 1.26
N ALA A 267 37.10 24.15 0.84
CA ALA A 267 37.77 25.06 1.73
C ALA A 267 36.90 25.55 2.90
N ASP A 268 35.66 25.89 2.62
CA ASP A 268 34.62 26.30 3.58
C ASP A 268 34.27 25.19 4.58
N VAL A 269 34.17 23.95 4.12
CA VAL A 269 33.94 22.79 4.98
C VAL A 269 35.13 22.52 5.88
N ARG A 270 36.35 22.61 5.33
CA ARG A 270 37.58 22.41 6.09
C ARG A 270 37.73 23.47 7.18
N GLU A 271 37.49 24.74 6.88
CA GLU A 271 37.54 25.83 7.86
C GLU A 271 36.60 25.58 9.03
N LYS A 272 35.34 25.11 8.72
CA LYS A 272 34.38 24.77 9.76
C LYS A 272 34.85 23.62 10.62
N VAL A 273 35.39 22.55 10.03
CA VAL A 273 35.90 21.38 10.77
C VAL A 273 37.12 21.76 11.62
N GLU A 274 38.03 22.60 11.10
CA GLU A 274 39.17 23.11 11.85
C GLU A 274 38.74 23.95 13.05
N SER A 275 37.69 24.78 12.89
CA SER A 275 37.12 25.54 14.01
C SER A 275 36.57 24.61 15.10
N GLU A 276 35.87 23.51 14.70
CA GLU A 276 35.36 22.52 15.66
C GLU A 276 36.51 21.74 16.33
N LEU A 277 37.60 21.44 15.62
CA LEU A 277 38.81 20.84 16.20
C LEU A 277 39.49 21.75 17.19
N GLN A 278 39.55 23.08 16.93
CA GLN A 278 40.05 24.04 17.90
C GLN A 278 39.23 24.10 19.18
N LYS A 279 37.88 24.03 19.06
CA LYS A 279 37.00 23.92 20.22
C LYS A 279 37.27 22.64 20.98
N LEU A 280 37.40 21.48 20.29
CA LEU A 280 37.71 20.19 20.91
C LEU A 280 39.01 20.23 21.73
N LYS A 281 40.04 20.93 21.24
CA LYS A 281 41.31 21.11 21.94
C LYS A 281 41.17 21.87 23.25
N MET A 282 40.18 22.78 23.35
CA MET A 282 39.91 23.57 24.55
C MET A 282 38.96 22.91 25.54
N MET A 283 38.29 21.84 25.12
CA MET A 283 37.30 21.12 25.94
C MET A 283 37.96 20.00 26.76
N SER A 284 37.39 19.69 27.90
CA SER A 284 37.77 18.48 28.64
C SER A 284 37.39 17.23 27.82
N ALA A 285 38.37 16.32 27.66
CA ALA A 285 38.19 15.10 26.87
C ALA A 285 36.99 14.22 27.33
N MET A 286 36.60 14.36 28.60
CA MET A 286 35.50 13.60 29.24
C MET A 286 34.15 14.32 29.17
N SER A 287 34.04 15.50 28.57
CA SER A 287 32.80 16.24 28.48
C SER A 287 31.86 15.65 27.43
N ALA A 288 30.55 15.72 27.68
CA ALA A 288 29.55 15.33 26.73
C ALA A 288 29.61 16.12 25.40
N GLU A 289 29.98 17.38 25.50
CA GLU A 289 30.19 18.30 24.35
C GLU A 289 31.37 17.84 23.48
N ALA A 290 32.50 17.44 24.09
CA ALA A 290 33.65 16.91 23.36
C ALA A 290 33.28 15.65 22.57
N THR A 291 32.45 14.79 23.14
CA THR A 291 31.93 13.59 22.45
C THR A 291 31.07 13.95 21.23
N VAL A 292 30.23 14.97 21.34
CA VAL A 292 29.42 15.46 20.22
C VAL A 292 30.28 16.01 19.09
N VAL A 293 31.28 16.87 19.45
CA VAL A 293 32.19 17.46 18.47
C VAL A 293 33.06 16.37 17.81
N ARG A 294 33.59 15.41 18.59
CA ARG A 294 34.35 14.28 18.05
C ARG A 294 33.51 13.48 17.05
N SER A 295 32.28 13.09 17.41
CA SER A 295 31.37 12.38 16.50
C SER A 295 31.07 13.19 15.24
N TYR A 296 30.92 14.50 15.34
CA TYR A 296 30.74 15.38 14.19
C TYR A 296 31.96 15.35 13.24
N VAL A 297 33.16 15.51 13.78
CA VAL A 297 34.39 15.45 12.98
C VAL A 297 34.58 14.07 12.34
N GLU A 298 34.31 13.00 13.07
CA GLU A 298 34.35 11.63 12.52
C GLU A 298 33.37 11.44 11.34
N TRP A 299 32.14 11.94 11.44
CA TRP A 299 31.21 11.93 10.32
C TRP A 299 31.71 12.73 9.14
N MET A 300 32.26 13.95 9.37
CA MET A 300 32.83 14.78 8.30
C MET A 300 33.98 14.07 7.57
N LEU A 301 34.79 13.27 8.28
CA LEU A 301 35.86 12.45 7.70
C LEU A 301 35.38 11.24 6.92
N GLN A 302 34.20 10.66 7.30
CA GLN A 302 33.62 9.50 6.63
C GLN A 302 32.93 9.87 5.32
N VAL A 303 32.43 11.09 5.20
CA VAL A 303 31.75 11.56 3.99
C VAL A 303 32.74 11.65 2.82
N PRO A 304 32.42 11.09 1.64
CA PRO A 304 33.33 11.09 0.48
C PRO A 304 33.28 12.43 -0.26
N TRP A 305 34.16 13.37 0.08
CA TRP A 305 34.19 14.70 -0.52
C TRP A 305 34.71 14.73 -1.97
N HIS A 306 35.76 13.95 -2.28
CA HIS A 306 36.39 13.97 -3.60
C HIS A 306 36.55 12.59 -4.25
N LYS A 307 36.50 11.52 -3.50
CA LYS A 307 36.74 10.16 -3.98
C LYS A 307 35.67 9.68 -4.94
N ARG A 308 36.07 9.35 -6.19
CA ARG A 308 35.15 8.92 -7.26
C ARG A 308 35.53 7.55 -7.81
N THR A 309 34.56 6.82 -8.30
CA THR A 309 34.79 5.63 -9.16
C THR A 309 34.91 6.05 -10.61
N LYS A 310 35.69 5.30 -11.40
CA LYS A 310 35.80 5.52 -12.84
C LYS A 310 34.50 5.06 -13.51
N VAL A 311 33.78 6.00 -14.09
CA VAL A 311 32.52 5.71 -14.82
C VAL A 311 32.83 5.12 -16.19
N LYS A 312 32.21 4.00 -16.50
CA LYS A 312 32.24 3.37 -17.82
C LYS A 312 31.18 4.02 -18.70
N LYS A 313 31.58 4.41 -19.93
CA LYS A 313 30.70 5.11 -20.88
C LYS A 313 30.39 4.26 -22.14
N ASP A 314 30.78 3.00 -22.12
CA ASP A 314 30.63 2.06 -23.24
C ASP A 314 29.18 1.51 -23.23
N ILE A 315 28.35 2.03 -24.12
CA ILE A 315 26.93 1.66 -24.24
C ILE A 315 26.78 0.21 -24.72
N ALA A 316 27.66 -0.29 -25.58
CA ALA A 316 27.59 -1.68 -26.03
C ALA A 316 27.83 -2.67 -24.87
N LYS A 317 28.79 -2.37 -24.00
CA LYS A 317 28.99 -3.16 -22.79
C LYS A 317 27.83 -3.01 -21.78
N ALA A 318 27.24 -1.82 -21.68
CA ALA A 318 26.08 -1.62 -20.84
C ALA A 318 24.90 -2.48 -21.31
N GLN A 319 24.68 -2.55 -22.62
CA GLN A 319 23.67 -3.44 -23.21
C GLN A 319 23.95 -4.91 -22.89
N GLN A 320 25.18 -5.36 -23.06
CA GLN A 320 25.57 -6.75 -22.73
C GLN A 320 25.29 -7.09 -21.24
N VAL A 321 25.57 -6.18 -20.34
CA VAL A 321 25.29 -6.39 -18.90
C VAL A 321 23.79 -6.49 -18.63
N LEU A 322 23.00 -5.58 -19.22
CA LEU A 322 21.54 -5.59 -19.06
C LEU A 322 20.91 -6.86 -19.66
N ASP A 323 21.41 -7.33 -20.82
CA ASP A 323 20.91 -8.54 -21.47
C ASP A 323 21.33 -9.83 -20.73
N ALA A 324 22.49 -9.82 -20.09
CA ALA A 324 22.96 -10.94 -19.28
C ALA A 324 22.18 -11.04 -17.96
N ASP A 325 21.85 -9.91 -17.34
CA ASP A 325 21.19 -9.88 -16.03
C ASP A 325 19.66 -9.98 -16.12
N HIS A 326 19.03 -9.58 -17.25
CA HIS A 326 17.59 -9.50 -17.43
C HIS A 326 17.12 -10.10 -18.74
N TYR A 327 16.24 -11.09 -18.65
CA TYR A 327 15.57 -11.67 -19.81
C TYR A 327 14.34 -10.83 -20.20
N GLY A 328 14.13 -10.59 -21.49
CA GLY A 328 13.05 -9.73 -21.99
C GLY A 328 13.26 -8.25 -21.64
N LEU A 329 12.18 -7.50 -21.46
CA LEU A 329 12.18 -6.08 -21.11
C LEU A 329 12.87 -5.18 -22.16
N GLU A 330 12.80 -5.52 -23.45
CA GLU A 330 13.56 -4.86 -24.53
C GLU A 330 13.36 -3.33 -24.54
N ARG A 331 12.09 -2.86 -24.48
CA ARG A 331 11.78 -1.42 -24.45
C ARG A 331 12.34 -0.72 -23.19
N VAL A 332 12.32 -1.41 -22.05
CA VAL A 332 12.86 -0.86 -20.80
C VAL A 332 14.38 -0.71 -20.88
N LYS A 333 15.06 -1.73 -21.40
CA LYS A 333 16.51 -1.69 -21.64
C LYS A 333 16.90 -0.61 -22.63
N GLU A 334 16.17 -0.48 -23.73
CA GLU A 334 16.39 0.55 -24.73
C GLU A 334 16.29 1.96 -24.13
N ARG A 335 15.24 2.25 -23.36
CA ARG A 335 15.09 3.54 -22.65
C ARG A 335 16.22 3.80 -21.65
N ILE A 336 16.64 2.78 -20.91
CA ILE A 336 17.80 2.91 -20.01
C ILE A 336 19.07 3.21 -20.80
N LEU A 337 19.30 2.54 -21.93
CA LEU A 337 20.47 2.77 -22.77
C LEU A 337 20.47 4.17 -23.43
N GLU A 338 19.31 4.65 -23.89
CA GLU A 338 19.14 6.03 -24.37
C GLU A 338 19.53 7.05 -23.30
N TYR A 339 19.04 6.87 -22.09
CA TYR A 339 19.37 7.72 -20.93
C TYR A 339 20.88 7.71 -20.64
N LEU A 340 21.49 6.52 -20.58
CA LEU A 340 22.93 6.36 -20.36
C LEU A 340 23.75 6.98 -21.48
N ALA A 341 23.30 6.90 -22.75
CA ALA A 341 23.97 7.50 -23.88
C ALA A 341 23.99 9.03 -23.80
N VAL A 342 22.87 9.64 -23.42
CA VAL A 342 22.81 11.10 -23.20
C VAL A 342 23.77 11.53 -22.09
N GLN A 343 23.78 10.82 -20.97
CA GLN A 343 24.70 11.12 -19.85
C GLN A 343 26.18 10.94 -20.24
N ALA A 344 26.49 9.89 -21.00
CA ALA A 344 27.86 9.66 -21.48
C ALA A 344 28.38 10.81 -22.36
N ARG A 345 27.49 11.44 -23.12
CA ARG A 345 27.81 12.55 -24.03
C ARG A 345 27.93 13.90 -23.33
N LEU A 346 27.03 14.16 -22.35
CA LEU A 346 27.02 15.45 -21.64
C LEU A 346 28.08 15.55 -20.56
N ASN A 347 28.71 14.46 -20.14
CA ASN A 347 29.66 14.38 -19.02
C ASN A 347 29.15 14.92 -17.67
N LYS A 348 27.87 15.22 -17.55
CA LYS A 348 27.18 15.67 -16.34
C LYS A 348 25.84 14.97 -16.25
N ILE A 349 25.42 14.68 -15.02
CA ILE A 349 24.08 14.14 -14.76
C ILE A 349 23.13 15.35 -14.74
N LYS A 350 22.62 15.69 -15.92
CA LYS A 350 21.56 16.70 -16.10
C LYS A 350 20.42 16.04 -16.84
N GLY A 351 19.25 16.05 -16.26
CA GLY A 351 18.06 15.46 -16.87
C GLY A 351 17.13 14.85 -15.80
N PRO A 352 15.95 14.41 -16.21
CA PRO A 352 15.00 13.77 -15.29
C PRO A 352 15.60 12.49 -14.73
N ILE A 353 15.12 12.10 -13.55
CA ILE A 353 15.57 10.91 -12.85
C ILE A 353 14.80 9.71 -13.37
N LEU A 354 15.47 8.60 -13.61
CA LEU A 354 14.80 7.37 -14.01
C LEU A 354 13.93 6.84 -12.88
N CYS A 355 12.63 6.69 -13.13
CA CYS A 355 11.67 6.08 -12.23
C CYS A 355 11.10 4.79 -12.83
N LEU A 356 11.44 3.65 -12.22
CA LEU A 356 10.98 2.34 -12.64
C LEU A 356 9.65 2.02 -11.93
N VAL A 357 8.54 2.06 -12.66
CA VAL A 357 7.19 1.84 -12.11
C VAL A 357 6.64 0.50 -12.61
N GLY A 358 6.10 -0.31 -11.71
CA GLY A 358 5.46 -1.57 -12.09
C GLY A 358 5.17 -2.49 -10.91
N PRO A 359 4.51 -3.63 -11.14
CA PRO A 359 4.10 -4.53 -10.08
C PRO A 359 5.30 -5.11 -9.30
N PRO A 360 5.06 -5.64 -8.09
CA PRO A 360 6.12 -6.25 -7.30
C PRO A 360 6.72 -7.48 -8.01
N GLY A 361 8.04 -7.65 -7.90
CA GLY A 361 8.72 -8.83 -8.43
C GLY A 361 9.09 -8.80 -9.92
N VAL A 362 8.91 -7.67 -10.62
CA VAL A 362 9.31 -7.51 -12.03
C VAL A 362 10.77 -7.06 -12.22
N GLY A 363 11.58 -7.06 -11.18
CA GLY A 363 13.02 -6.80 -11.31
C GLY A 363 13.44 -5.34 -11.19
N LYS A 364 12.60 -4.40 -10.75
CA LYS A 364 12.95 -2.97 -10.60
C LYS A 364 14.25 -2.73 -9.84
N THR A 365 14.38 -3.32 -8.67
CA THR A 365 15.56 -3.16 -7.81
C THR A 365 16.82 -3.81 -8.42
N SER A 366 16.66 -4.94 -9.11
CA SER A 366 17.78 -5.60 -9.81
C SER A 366 18.22 -4.81 -11.04
N LEU A 367 17.30 -4.18 -11.78
CA LEU A 367 17.64 -3.26 -12.87
C LEU A 367 18.52 -2.10 -12.39
N GLY A 368 18.18 -1.50 -11.24
CA GLY A 368 19.03 -0.47 -10.62
C GLY A 368 20.45 -0.97 -10.31
N GLN A 369 20.58 -2.21 -9.81
CA GLN A 369 21.90 -2.84 -9.59
C GLN A 369 22.65 -3.07 -10.92
N SER A 370 21.97 -3.53 -11.95
CA SER A 370 22.58 -3.79 -13.28
C SER A 370 23.01 -2.50 -13.97
N ILE A 371 22.25 -1.40 -13.81
CA ILE A 371 22.67 -0.06 -14.28
C ILE A 371 23.97 0.38 -13.56
N ALA A 372 24.06 0.14 -12.23
CA ALA A 372 25.28 0.45 -11.49
C ALA A 372 26.48 -0.36 -11.99
N ASN A 373 26.31 -1.66 -12.22
CA ASN A 373 27.34 -2.55 -12.78
C ASN A 373 27.76 -2.12 -14.17
N ALA A 374 26.80 -1.80 -15.04
CA ALA A 374 27.04 -1.35 -16.42
C ALA A 374 27.85 -0.05 -16.48
N THR A 375 27.54 0.90 -15.60
CA THR A 375 28.22 2.19 -15.52
C THR A 375 29.50 2.15 -14.67
N GLY A 376 29.78 1.05 -13.97
CA GLY A 376 30.92 0.95 -13.02
C GLY A 376 30.79 1.79 -11.78
N ARG A 377 29.57 2.25 -11.45
CA ARG A 377 29.27 2.99 -10.23
C ARG A 377 29.07 2.03 -9.06
N LYS A 378 29.42 2.45 -7.86
CA LYS A 378 29.03 1.70 -6.67
C LYS A 378 27.52 1.85 -6.43
N TYR A 379 26.90 0.78 -6.00
CA TYR A 379 25.45 0.72 -5.78
C TYR A 379 25.08 0.99 -4.32
N VAL A 380 24.10 1.84 -4.10
CA VAL A 380 23.50 2.13 -2.80
C VAL A 380 21.99 2.05 -2.92
N ARG A 381 21.34 1.44 -1.94
CA ARG A 381 19.88 1.39 -1.85
C ARG A 381 19.40 2.06 -0.57
N MET A 382 18.38 2.90 -0.71
CA MET A 382 17.62 3.50 0.38
C MET A 382 16.13 3.18 0.17
N ALA A 383 15.51 2.49 1.14
CA ALA A 383 14.08 2.28 1.12
C ALA A 383 13.38 3.53 1.69
N LEU A 384 12.42 4.05 0.95
CA LEU A 384 11.60 5.20 1.32
C LEU A 384 10.23 4.77 1.89
N GLY A 385 9.88 3.48 1.75
CA GLY A 385 8.65 2.96 2.32
C GLY A 385 8.60 3.10 3.83
N GLY A 386 7.62 3.85 4.33
CA GLY A 386 7.43 4.13 5.75
C GLY A 386 8.19 5.33 6.29
N VAL A 387 8.94 6.08 5.46
CA VAL A 387 9.54 7.36 5.83
C VAL A 387 8.42 8.40 5.95
N ARG A 388 8.37 9.09 7.08
CA ARG A 388 7.36 10.11 7.41
C ARG A 388 7.95 11.44 7.87
N ASP A 389 9.19 11.42 8.34
CA ASP A 389 9.89 12.56 8.90
C ASP A 389 10.97 13.03 7.93
N GLU A 390 10.99 14.31 7.62
CA GLU A 390 12.02 14.96 6.82
C GLU A 390 13.44 14.76 7.40
N ALA A 391 13.53 14.69 8.72
CA ALA A 391 14.81 14.46 9.41
C ALA A 391 15.45 13.10 9.09
N GLU A 392 14.68 12.12 8.61
CA GLU A 392 15.27 10.88 8.11
C GLU A 392 16.13 11.10 6.85
N ILE A 393 15.82 12.12 6.05
CA ILE A 393 16.57 12.48 4.83
C ILE A 393 17.65 13.49 5.13
N ARG A 394 17.32 14.58 5.86
CA ARG A 394 18.19 15.72 6.14
C ARG A 394 18.94 15.63 7.48
N GLY A 395 18.66 14.63 8.32
CA GLY A 395 19.29 14.50 9.63
C GLY A 395 18.72 15.42 10.70
N HIS A 396 19.21 15.26 11.92
CA HIS A 396 18.89 16.11 13.07
C HIS A 396 20.04 17.06 13.36
N ARG A 397 19.74 18.23 13.92
CA ARG A 397 20.77 19.19 14.33
C ARG A 397 21.76 18.54 15.30
N LYS A 398 23.06 18.76 15.09
CA LYS A 398 24.17 18.17 15.87
C LYS A 398 24.16 18.49 17.38
N THR A 399 23.43 19.52 17.80
CA THR A 399 23.33 19.95 19.20
C THR A 399 22.65 18.92 20.11
N TYR A 400 21.91 17.95 19.57
CA TYR A 400 21.26 16.91 20.36
C TYR A 400 22.20 15.72 20.52
N ILE A 401 22.36 15.25 21.77
CA ILE A 401 23.14 14.03 22.04
C ILE A 401 22.49 12.84 21.34
N GLY A 402 23.29 12.14 20.52
CA GLY A 402 22.79 11.02 19.71
C GLY A 402 22.22 11.42 18.35
N ALA A 403 22.30 12.70 17.97
CA ALA A 403 21.95 13.13 16.62
C ALA A 403 22.84 12.43 15.58
N LEU A 404 22.27 12.19 14.41
CA LEU A 404 22.96 11.55 13.28
C LEU A 404 22.63 12.32 12.00
N PRO A 405 23.53 12.29 10.99
CA PRO A 405 23.23 12.77 9.66
C PRO A 405 22.02 12.06 9.07
N GLY A 406 21.39 12.65 8.07
CA GLY A 406 20.32 12.02 7.31
C GLY A 406 20.75 10.71 6.66
N LYS A 407 19.79 9.82 6.41
CA LYS A 407 20.05 8.51 5.81
C LYS A 407 20.80 8.60 4.49
N LEU A 408 20.61 9.68 3.74
CA LEU A 408 21.30 9.93 2.49
C LEU A 408 22.81 10.05 2.72
N ILE A 409 23.23 10.94 3.62
CA ILE A 409 24.64 11.15 3.97
C ILE A 409 25.25 9.90 4.63
N GLN A 410 24.53 9.23 5.53
CA GLN A 410 24.99 7.96 6.11
C GLN A 410 25.30 6.89 5.04
N LYS A 411 24.43 6.79 4.03
CA LYS A 411 24.65 5.86 2.91
C LYS A 411 25.80 6.29 2.01
N MET A 412 26.00 7.59 1.79
CA MET A 412 27.14 8.13 1.05
C MET A 412 28.44 7.82 1.77
N ALA A 413 28.52 8.03 3.08
CA ALA A 413 29.67 7.68 3.91
C ALA A 413 29.98 6.17 3.83
N LYS A 414 28.94 5.32 3.94
CA LYS A 414 29.10 3.86 3.86
C LYS A 414 29.65 3.39 2.52
N VAL A 415 29.24 3.97 1.41
CA VAL A 415 29.74 3.60 0.06
C VAL A 415 31.11 4.15 -0.22
N GLY A 416 31.50 5.25 0.42
CA GLY A 416 32.82 5.87 0.38
C GLY A 416 33.24 6.42 -0.97
N VAL A 417 32.28 6.80 -1.84
CA VAL A 417 32.52 7.48 -3.11
C VAL A 417 31.45 8.53 -3.38
N LYS A 418 31.85 9.65 -4.04
CA LYS A 418 30.98 10.79 -4.34
C LYS A 418 29.98 10.51 -5.47
N ASN A 419 30.26 9.56 -6.35
CA ASN A 419 29.50 9.32 -7.57
C ASN A 419 28.85 7.92 -7.65
N PRO A 420 28.15 7.43 -6.60
CA PRO A 420 27.46 6.16 -6.66
C PRO A 420 26.21 6.22 -7.55
N LEU A 421 25.62 5.07 -7.84
CA LEU A 421 24.20 4.98 -8.21
C LEU A 421 23.40 4.80 -6.92
N PHE A 422 22.46 5.69 -6.70
CA PHE A 422 21.62 5.72 -5.50
C PHE A 422 20.19 5.33 -5.86
N LEU A 423 19.77 4.14 -5.43
CA LEU A 423 18.42 3.64 -5.67
C LEU A 423 17.50 4.07 -4.53
N LEU A 424 16.50 4.85 -4.85
CA LEU A 424 15.39 5.25 -3.99
C LEU A 424 14.22 4.28 -4.19
N ASP A 425 14.05 3.34 -3.27
CA ASP A 425 13.12 2.22 -3.43
C ASP A 425 11.79 2.49 -2.72
N GLU A 426 10.67 2.17 -3.38
CA GLU A 426 9.30 2.32 -2.89
C GLU A 426 8.91 3.79 -2.60
N ILE A 427 9.16 4.70 -3.56
CA ILE A 427 8.88 6.13 -3.42
C ILE A 427 7.38 6.44 -3.26
N ASP A 428 6.50 5.58 -3.78
CA ASP A 428 5.04 5.66 -3.65
C ASP A 428 4.51 5.36 -2.24
N LYS A 429 5.36 4.86 -1.36
CA LYS A 429 4.98 4.53 0.02
C LYS A 429 5.46 5.53 1.07
N MET A 430 5.96 6.67 0.62
CA MET A 430 6.19 7.80 1.51
C MET A 430 4.85 8.43 1.90
N SER A 431 4.78 8.92 3.13
CA SER A 431 3.64 9.68 3.61
C SER A 431 4.11 10.92 4.37
N SER A 432 3.40 12.02 4.22
CA SER A 432 3.58 13.21 5.05
C SER A 432 2.77 13.06 6.34
N ASP A 433 3.30 13.57 7.45
CA ASP A 433 2.56 13.72 8.70
C ASP A 433 2.87 15.11 9.32
N MET A 434 2.35 15.36 10.52
CA MET A 434 2.56 16.64 11.24
C MET A 434 4.04 16.94 11.56
N ARG A 435 4.98 16.00 11.33
CA ARG A 435 6.42 16.15 11.62
C ARG A 435 7.24 16.59 10.42
N GLY A 436 6.64 16.64 9.23
CA GLY A 436 7.31 17.12 8.03
C GLY A 436 6.85 16.45 6.75
N ASP A 437 7.39 16.92 5.66
CA ASP A 437 7.16 16.39 4.32
C ASP A 437 8.46 15.86 3.70
N PRO A 438 8.71 14.53 3.77
CA PRO A 438 9.90 13.94 3.16
C PRO A 438 9.96 14.15 1.64
N ALA A 439 8.81 14.38 0.97
CA ALA A 439 8.80 14.64 -0.46
C ALA A 439 9.46 15.98 -0.78
N SER A 440 9.25 17.01 0.05
CA SER A 440 9.92 18.31 -0.09
C SER A 440 11.45 18.20 0.07
N ALA A 441 11.92 17.41 1.05
CA ALA A 441 13.37 17.15 1.19
C ALA A 441 13.96 16.43 -0.03
N LEU A 442 13.22 15.48 -0.62
CA LEU A 442 13.66 14.79 -1.82
C LEU A 442 13.64 15.69 -3.05
N LEU A 443 12.78 16.70 -3.14
CA LEU A 443 12.81 17.65 -4.24
C LEU A 443 14.17 18.36 -4.33
N GLU A 444 14.74 18.79 -3.20
CA GLU A 444 16.09 19.40 -3.17
C GLU A 444 17.18 18.41 -3.60
N VAL A 445 17.08 17.16 -3.15
CA VAL A 445 18.04 16.10 -3.51
C VAL A 445 17.99 15.76 -5.01
N LEU A 446 16.79 15.75 -5.59
CA LEU A 446 16.55 15.27 -6.95
C LEU A 446 16.59 16.37 -8.00
N ASP A 447 16.50 17.63 -7.62
CA ASP A 447 16.57 18.76 -8.53
C ASP A 447 18.03 19.06 -8.92
N PRO A 448 18.43 18.94 -10.19
CA PRO A 448 19.79 19.23 -10.63
C PRO A 448 20.25 20.69 -10.39
N GLU A 449 19.32 21.61 -10.17
CA GLU A 449 19.63 23.02 -9.88
C GLU A 449 19.93 23.24 -8.39
N GLN A 450 19.38 22.40 -7.51
CA GLN A 450 19.50 22.55 -6.06
C GLN A 450 20.44 21.53 -5.44
N ASN A 451 20.62 20.34 -6.04
CA ASN A 451 21.38 19.23 -5.46
C ASN A 451 22.88 19.47 -5.30
N THR A 452 23.42 20.55 -5.88
CA THR A 452 24.81 20.98 -5.70
C THR A 452 25.08 21.57 -4.31
N THR A 453 24.03 22.05 -3.65
CA THR A 453 24.05 22.72 -2.35
C THR A 453 23.11 22.04 -1.36
N PHE A 454 23.03 20.70 -1.41
CA PHE A 454 22.21 19.93 -0.47
C PHE A 454 22.70 20.14 0.96
N ASN A 455 21.83 20.63 1.84
CA ASN A 455 22.16 20.91 3.23
C ASN A 455 21.56 19.88 4.18
N ASP A 456 22.45 19.07 4.79
CA ASP A 456 22.09 18.15 5.88
C ASP A 456 22.17 18.90 7.21
N HIS A 457 21.12 18.80 8.04
CA HIS A 457 21.01 19.53 9.30
C HIS A 457 22.07 19.13 10.34
N TYR A 458 22.66 17.93 10.22
CA TYR A 458 23.75 17.50 11.10
C TYR A 458 25.09 18.03 10.64
N LEU A 459 25.35 17.96 9.32
CA LEU A 459 26.62 18.44 8.75
C LEU A 459 26.68 19.96 8.78
N GLU A 460 25.55 20.65 8.61
CA GLU A 460 25.44 22.12 8.54
C GLU A 460 26.36 22.74 7.49
N VAL A 461 26.75 22.01 6.47
CA VAL A 461 27.51 22.43 5.30
C VAL A 461 26.88 21.88 4.04
N ASP A 462 27.10 22.55 2.94
CA ASP A 462 26.57 22.10 1.65
C ASP A 462 27.34 20.88 1.15
N TYR A 463 26.62 19.88 0.67
CA TYR A 463 27.16 18.67 0.07
C TYR A 463 26.69 18.54 -1.38
N ASP A 464 27.63 18.50 -2.31
CA ASP A 464 27.36 18.42 -3.73
C ASP A 464 26.97 16.98 -4.14
N LEU A 465 25.69 16.77 -4.46
CA LEU A 465 25.12 15.51 -4.93
C LEU A 465 25.05 15.41 -6.45
N SER A 466 25.56 16.39 -7.22
CA SER A 466 25.43 16.44 -8.69
C SER A 466 26.10 15.27 -9.43
N ASP A 467 27.05 14.57 -8.81
CA ASP A 467 27.70 13.39 -9.35
C ASP A 467 26.96 12.07 -9.06
N VAL A 468 25.97 12.11 -8.18
CA VAL A 468 25.18 10.94 -7.78
C VAL A 468 24.16 10.63 -8.86
N MET A 469 24.12 9.39 -9.32
CA MET A 469 23.06 8.93 -10.23
C MET A 469 21.88 8.41 -9.42
N PHE A 470 20.80 9.16 -9.36
CA PHE A 470 19.57 8.72 -8.70
C PHE A 470 18.70 7.90 -9.64
N VAL A 471 18.15 6.80 -9.13
CA VAL A 471 17.15 5.98 -9.78
C VAL A 471 16.05 5.70 -8.74
N ALA A 472 14.80 5.91 -9.09
CA ALA A 472 13.66 5.65 -8.22
C ALA A 472 12.93 4.37 -8.63
N THR A 473 12.29 3.70 -7.68
CA THR A 473 11.34 2.62 -7.96
C THR A 473 10.01 2.88 -7.29
N SER A 474 8.94 2.49 -7.96
CA SER A 474 7.57 2.59 -7.46
C SER A 474 6.75 1.35 -7.85
N ASN A 475 5.77 0.99 -7.05
CA ASN A 475 4.81 -0.06 -7.42
C ASN A 475 3.57 0.53 -8.12
N SER A 476 3.25 1.79 -7.88
CA SER A 476 2.10 2.50 -8.44
C SER A 476 2.48 3.87 -8.97
N MET A 477 1.56 4.54 -9.65
CA MET A 477 1.73 5.94 -10.09
C MET A 477 1.37 6.95 -8.99
N ASN A 478 1.09 6.49 -7.78
CA ASN A 478 0.77 7.35 -6.64
C ASN A 478 2.04 8.00 -6.05
N ILE A 479 2.67 8.83 -6.86
CA ILE A 479 3.87 9.60 -6.52
C ILE A 479 3.46 11.06 -6.40
N PRO A 480 3.94 11.83 -5.41
CA PRO A 480 3.68 13.26 -5.32
C PRO A 480 3.98 13.97 -6.64
N GLY A 481 3.02 14.78 -7.14
CA GLY A 481 3.12 15.46 -8.45
C GLY A 481 4.45 16.19 -8.68
N PRO A 482 4.93 17.03 -7.74
CA PRO A 482 6.20 17.73 -7.89
C PRO A 482 7.43 16.83 -8.07
N LEU A 483 7.42 15.63 -7.47
CA LEU A 483 8.49 14.64 -7.69
C LEU A 483 8.34 13.98 -9.06
N LEU A 484 7.11 13.66 -9.46
CA LEU A 484 6.80 13.02 -10.74
C LEU A 484 7.25 13.87 -11.92
N ASP A 485 7.10 15.20 -11.83
CA ASP A 485 7.53 16.17 -12.87
C ASP A 485 9.05 16.16 -13.12
N ARG A 486 9.84 15.67 -12.16
CA ARG A 486 11.30 15.52 -12.25
C ARG A 486 11.75 14.12 -12.66
N MET A 487 10.80 13.23 -12.96
CA MET A 487 11.07 11.82 -13.23
C MET A 487 10.74 11.44 -14.67
N GLU A 488 11.63 10.68 -15.28
CA GLU A 488 11.33 9.93 -16.50
C GLU A 488 10.77 8.57 -16.09
N VAL A 489 9.47 8.38 -16.26
CA VAL A 489 8.77 7.16 -15.87
C VAL A 489 8.95 6.07 -16.91
N ILE A 490 9.58 4.97 -16.51
CA ILE A 490 9.68 3.75 -17.30
C ILE A 490 8.75 2.69 -16.68
N ARG A 491 7.70 2.34 -17.42
CA ARG A 491 6.72 1.35 -16.95
C ARG A 491 7.20 -0.06 -17.25
N LEU A 492 7.24 -0.88 -16.21
CA LEU A 492 7.50 -2.32 -16.28
C LEU A 492 6.16 -3.05 -16.15
N SER A 493 5.81 -3.80 -17.17
CA SER A 493 4.63 -4.69 -17.12
C SER A 493 4.98 -6.03 -16.45
N GLY A 494 3.94 -6.82 -16.16
CA GLY A 494 4.12 -8.20 -15.72
C GLY A 494 4.77 -9.08 -16.78
N TYR A 495 5.34 -10.18 -16.34
CA TYR A 495 5.98 -11.18 -17.23
C TYR A 495 4.97 -12.17 -17.78
N THR A 496 5.20 -12.60 -19.01
CA THR A 496 4.51 -13.74 -19.62
C THR A 496 4.96 -15.05 -18.99
N GLU A 497 4.24 -16.14 -19.26
CA GLU A 497 4.61 -17.48 -18.78
C GLU A 497 5.97 -17.90 -19.31
N ASP A 498 6.25 -17.65 -20.59
CA ASP A 498 7.53 -17.92 -21.24
C ASP A 498 8.67 -17.08 -20.63
N GLU A 499 8.45 -15.77 -20.42
CA GLU A 499 9.43 -14.93 -19.74
C GLU A 499 9.72 -15.41 -18.31
N LYS A 500 8.69 -15.81 -17.54
CA LYS A 500 8.86 -16.37 -16.20
C LYS A 500 9.65 -17.67 -16.20
N LEU A 501 9.39 -18.56 -17.18
CA LEU A 501 10.12 -19.80 -17.36
C LEU A 501 11.61 -19.52 -17.63
N ASN A 502 11.89 -18.64 -18.61
CA ASN A 502 13.27 -18.27 -18.94
C ASN A 502 14.00 -17.60 -17.79
N ILE A 503 13.34 -16.68 -17.05
CA ILE A 503 13.89 -16.04 -15.85
C ILE A 503 14.19 -17.09 -14.77
N ALA A 504 13.28 -18.05 -14.56
CA ALA A 504 13.47 -19.11 -13.58
C ALA A 504 14.67 -19.98 -13.91
N MET A 505 14.75 -20.45 -15.14
CA MET A 505 15.82 -21.36 -15.59
C MET A 505 17.20 -20.69 -15.61
N ARG A 506 17.27 -19.42 -16.10
CA ARG A 506 18.56 -18.71 -16.30
C ARG A 506 19.09 -18.08 -15.02
N HIS A 507 18.19 -17.57 -14.14
CA HIS A 507 18.59 -16.74 -13.01
C HIS A 507 18.14 -17.26 -11.66
N LEU A 508 16.83 -17.62 -11.48
CA LEU A 508 16.31 -17.91 -10.16
C LEU A 508 16.81 -19.26 -9.64
N LEU A 509 16.81 -20.28 -10.47
CA LEU A 509 17.15 -21.64 -10.07
C LEU A 509 18.58 -21.72 -9.54
N GLN A 510 19.55 -21.23 -10.29
CA GLN A 510 20.94 -21.22 -9.86
C GLN A 510 21.14 -20.42 -8.58
N LYS A 511 20.58 -19.23 -8.52
CA LYS A 511 20.63 -18.35 -7.34
C LYS A 511 20.05 -19.03 -6.10
N GLN A 512 18.94 -19.77 -6.24
CA GLN A 512 18.33 -20.47 -5.11
C GLN A 512 19.08 -21.72 -4.71
N ILE A 513 19.67 -22.46 -5.65
CA ILE A 513 20.57 -23.59 -5.37
C ILE A 513 21.75 -23.11 -4.50
N GLU A 514 22.44 -22.07 -4.92
CA GLU A 514 23.58 -21.49 -4.19
C GLU A 514 23.18 -20.96 -2.81
N ARG A 515 22.07 -20.21 -2.72
CA ARG A 515 21.57 -19.63 -1.45
C ARG A 515 21.15 -20.68 -0.42
N ASN A 516 20.67 -21.83 -0.86
CA ASN A 516 20.27 -22.91 0.03
C ASN A 516 21.41 -23.93 0.27
N GLY A 517 22.63 -23.68 -0.23
CA GLY A 517 23.81 -24.49 0.03
C GLY A 517 23.86 -25.82 -0.73
N LEU A 518 23.08 -25.95 -1.80
CA LEU A 518 23.13 -27.14 -2.69
C LEU A 518 24.31 -27.00 -3.64
N LYS A 519 24.97 -28.15 -3.90
CA LYS A 519 26.05 -28.24 -4.87
C LYS A 519 25.48 -28.41 -6.29
N LYS A 520 26.30 -28.09 -7.28
CA LYS A 520 25.92 -28.26 -8.69
C LYS A 520 25.65 -29.74 -8.99
N GLY A 521 24.45 -30.05 -9.48
CA GLY A 521 24.01 -31.40 -9.81
C GLY A 521 23.28 -32.17 -8.68
N GLU A 522 23.19 -31.61 -7.47
CA GLU A 522 22.40 -32.22 -6.39
C GLU A 522 20.89 -32.03 -6.57
N LEU A 523 20.48 -30.97 -7.26
CA LEU A 523 19.07 -30.69 -7.60
C LEU A 523 18.96 -30.31 -9.06
N THR A 524 18.01 -30.94 -9.74
CA THR A 524 17.55 -30.53 -11.09
C THR A 524 16.04 -30.36 -11.06
N ILE A 525 15.55 -29.24 -11.52
CA ILE A 525 14.11 -28.98 -11.69
C ILE A 525 13.86 -28.89 -13.19
N GLU A 526 12.98 -29.73 -13.72
CA GLU A 526 12.64 -29.77 -15.13
C GLU A 526 11.78 -28.58 -15.53
N GLU A 527 11.81 -28.19 -16.80
CA GLU A 527 11.02 -27.06 -17.35
C GLU A 527 9.52 -27.26 -17.11
N ASN A 528 9.03 -28.50 -17.28
CA ASN A 528 7.62 -28.83 -17.05
C ASN A 528 7.22 -28.58 -15.60
N ALA A 529 8.08 -28.89 -14.64
CA ALA A 529 7.83 -28.60 -13.22
C ALA A 529 7.79 -27.08 -12.96
N ILE A 530 8.66 -26.30 -13.60
CA ILE A 530 8.61 -24.83 -13.48
C ILE A 530 7.32 -24.27 -14.09
N LEU A 531 6.88 -24.76 -15.23
CA LEU A 531 5.60 -24.38 -15.83
C LEU A 531 4.43 -24.71 -14.91
N ASP A 532 4.43 -25.88 -14.29
CA ASP A 532 3.42 -26.27 -13.31
C ASP A 532 3.44 -25.39 -12.07
N ILE A 533 4.63 -24.95 -11.60
CA ILE A 533 4.72 -23.99 -10.50
C ILE A 533 4.08 -22.65 -10.90
N ILE A 534 4.37 -22.15 -12.10
CA ILE A 534 3.83 -20.89 -12.60
C ILE A 534 2.30 -21.00 -12.70
N ARG A 535 1.75 -22.09 -13.20
CA ARG A 535 0.33 -22.29 -13.47
C ARG A 535 -0.52 -22.58 -12.25
N TYR A 536 0.00 -23.44 -11.35
CA TYR A 536 -0.82 -24.04 -10.29
C TYR A 536 -0.43 -23.58 -8.87
N TYR A 537 0.75 -22.99 -8.69
CA TYR A 537 1.25 -22.61 -7.36
C TYR A 537 1.48 -21.09 -7.20
N THR A 538 1.51 -20.33 -8.30
CA THR A 538 1.72 -18.88 -8.26
C THR A 538 0.67 -18.12 -9.07
N ARG A 539 0.27 -16.94 -8.56
CA ARG A 539 -0.62 -16.00 -9.25
C ARG A 539 -0.07 -14.60 -9.01
N GLU A 540 0.83 -14.15 -9.88
CA GLU A 540 1.54 -12.87 -9.72
C GLU A 540 1.98 -12.33 -11.08
N ALA A 541 2.13 -10.99 -11.17
CA ALA A 541 2.68 -10.33 -12.35
C ALA A 541 4.19 -10.57 -12.49
N GLY A 542 4.92 -10.58 -11.38
CA GLY A 542 6.37 -10.81 -11.33
C GLY A 542 6.78 -12.26 -11.11
N VAL A 543 7.94 -12.45 -10.48
CA VAL A 543 8.54 -13.77 -10.21
C VAL A 543 8.89 -13.99 -8.72
N ARG A 544 8.41 -13.13 -7.81
CA ARG A 544 8.75 -13.23 -6.37
C ARG A 544 8.12 -14.45 -5.70
N GLY A 545 6.88 -14.80 -6.06
CA GLY A 545 6.22 -16.04 -5.62
C GLY A 545 6.91 -17.26 -6.19
N LEU A 546 7.24 -17.26 -7.48
CA LEU A 546 7.99 -18.32 -8.16
C LEU A 546 9.34 -18.54 -7.48
N GLU A 547 10.09 -17.47 -7.16
CA GLU A 547 11.36 -17.56 -6.43
C GLU A 547 11.17 -18.23 -5.05
N ARG A 548 10.07 -17.92 -4.34
CA ARG A 548 9.76 -18.54 -3.03
C ARG A 548 9.42 -20.01 -3.14
N GLU A 549 8.64 -20.43 -4.14
CA GLU A 549 8.30 -21.84 -4.33
C GLU A 549 9.54 -22.64 -4.76
N ILE A 550 10.39 -22.10 -5.64
CA ILE A 550 11.69 -22.72 -5.98
C ILE A 550 12.57 -22.87 -4.73
N SER A 551 12.66 -21.82 -3.89
CA SER A 551 13.41 -21.89 -2.63
C SER A 551 12.86 -22.96 -1.67
N LYS A 552 11.53 -23.16 -1.64
CA LYS A 552 10.89 -24.22 -0.84
C LYS A 552 11.28 -25.61 -1.32
N ILE A 553 11.34 -25.82 -2.64
CA ILE A 553 11.85 -27.07 -3.23
C ILE A 553 13.31 -27.29 -2.84
N CYS A 554 14.17 -26.28 -2.97
CA CYS A 554 15.58 -26.36 -2.59
C CYS A 554 15.75 -26.77 -1.12
N ARG A 555 15.00 -26.13 -0.19
CA ARG A 555 15.06 -26.49 1.24
C ARG A 555 14.63 -27.93 1.52
N LYS A 556 13.58 -28.42 0.85
CA LYS A 556 13.15 -29.83 1.00
C LYS A 556 14.17 -30.80 0.40
N ALA A 557 14.79 -30.42 -0.72
CA ALA A 557 15.86 -31.18 -1.32
C ALA A 557 17.08 -31.31 -0.38
N VAL A 558 17.53 -30.20 0.22
CA VAL A 558 18.60 -30.21 1.24
C VAL A 558 18.25 -31.14 2.39
N LYS A 559 17.01 -31.04 2.93
CA LYS A 559 16.55 -31.93 3.99
C LYS A 559 16.65 -33.42 3.56
N ASN A 560 16.19 -33.77 2.36
CA ASN A 560 16.19 -35.14 1.86
C ASN A 560 17.63 -35.69 1.67
N LEU A 561 18.56 -34.89 1.16
CA LEU A 561 19.97 -35.27 0.99
C LEU A 561 20.67 -35.49 2.33
N LEU A 562 20.32 -34.69 3.36
CA LEU A 562 20.89 -34.85 4.70
C LEU A 562 20.31 -36.05 5.46
N VAL A 563 19.02 -36.36 5.28
CA VAL A 563 18.35 -37.50 5.93
C VAL A 563 18.72 -38.82 5.24
N ASN A 564 18.91 -38.78 3.92
CA ASN A 564 19.19 -39.98 3.11
C ASN A 564 20.55 -39.84 2.40
N PRO A 565 21.69 -40.16 3.05
CA PRO A 565 23.03 -40.02 2.46
C PRO A 565 23.30 -40.85 1.20
N LYS A 566 22.43 -41.81 0.89
CA LYS A 566 22.51 -42.64 -0.32
C LYS A 566 22.02 -41.87 -1.57
N VAL A 567 21.19 -40.87 -1.40
CA VAL A 567 20.65 -40.01 -2.49
C VAL A 567 21.71 -38.97 -2.82
N LYS A 568 22.26 -39.01 -4.02
CA LYS A 568 23.28 -38.05 -4.49
C LYS A 568 22.69 -36.89 -5.33
N SER A 569 21.54 -37.12 -5.94
CA SER A 569 20.86 -36.16 -6.79
C SER A 569 19.36 -36.32 -6.71
N ILE A 570 18.64 -35.22 -6.84
CA ILE A 570 17.17 -35.14 -6.83
C ILE A 570 16.71 -34.48 -8.13
N ILE A 571 15.77 -35.14 -8.82
CA ILE A 571 15.10 -34.59 -10.01
C ILE A 571 13.66 -34.29 -9.63
N VAL A 572 13.24 -33.06 -9.86
CA VAL A 572 11.87 -32.62 -9.64
C VAL A 572 11.21 -32.41 -11.01
N ASN A 573 10.12 -33.10 -11.23
CA ASN A 573 9.29 -33.04 -12.44
C ASN A 573 7.81 -32.80 -12.08
N SER A 574 6.93 -32.74 -13.05
CA SER A 574 5.49 -32.54 -12.84
C SER A 574 4.84 -33.61 -11.94
N ASP A 575 5.32 -34.86 -12.00
CA ASP A 575 4.70 -36.00 -11.29
C ASP A 575 4.99 -35.95 -9.78
N ASN A 576 6.20 -35.55 -9.40
CA ASN A 576 6.63 -35.53 -7.99
C ASN A 576 6.60 -34.12 -7.37
N LEU A 577 6.16 -33.11 -8.12
CA LEU A 577 6.10 -31.72 -7.66
C LEU A 577 5.20 -31.56 -6.42
N HIS A 578 4.13 -32.35 -6.32
CA HIS A 578 3.20 -32.34 -5.19
C HIS A 578 3.87 -32.73 -3.85
N ASP A 579 4.92 -33.54 -3.85
CA ASP A 579 5.68 -33.92 -2.65
C ASP A 579 6.41 -32.71 -2.05
N TYR A 580 6.82 -31.80 -2.90
CA TYR A 580 7.55 -30.59 -2.52
C TYR A 580 6.65 -29.41 -2.18
N LEU A 581 5.59 -29.16 -2.96
CA LEU A 581 4.77 -27.97 -2.83
C LEU A 581 3.39 -28.21 -2.19
N GLY A 582 2.92 -29.45 -2.19
CA GLY A 582 1.61 -29.87 -1.72
C GLY A 582 0.54 -29.76 -2.82
N VAL A 583 -0.72 -29.63 -2.44
CA VAL A 583 -1.84 -29.54 -3.38
C VAL A 583 -1.77 -28.27 -4.26
N LYS A 584 -2.23 -28.40 -5.50
CA LYS A 584 -2.35 -27.26 -6.42
C LYS A 584 -3.28 -26.21 -5.80
N ARG A 585 -2.83 -24.95 -5.82
CA ARG A 585 -3.56 -23.83 -5.20
C ARG A 585 -4.46 -23.12 -6.17
N PHE A 586 -4.12 -23.16 -7.45
CA PHE A 586 -4.82 -22.45 -8.52
C PHE A 586 -5.20 -23.45 -9.60
N GLU A 587 -6.28 -23.19 -10.27
CA GLU A 587 -6.68 -23.93 -11.45
C GLU A 587 -6.27 -23.12 -12.69
N PHE A 588 -5.66 -23.81 -13.64
CA PHE A 588 -5.21 -23.19 -14.89
C PHE A 588 -6.11 -23.67 -16.04
N GLY A 589 -6.49 -22.75 -16.93
CA GLY A 589 -7.21 -23.11 -18.16
C GLY A 589 -8.70 -23.39 -17.99
N LYS A 590 -9.35 -22.91 -16.94
CA LYS A 590 -10.79 -22.97 -16.80
C LYS A 590 -11.49 -21.74 -17.40
N ALA A 591 -11.36 -21.53 -18.69
CA ALA A 591 -12.49 -20.98 -19.42
C ALA A 591 -13.60 -22.06 -19.36
N ASP A 592 -14.80 -21.69 -18.99
CA ASP A 592 -15.92 -22.63 -18.99
C ASP A 592 -16.04 -23.26 -20.40
N THR A 593 -16.32 -24.54 -20.48
CA THR A 593 -16.38 -25.23 -21.76
C THR A 593 -17.77 -25.19 -22.39
N GLN A 594 -18.75 -24.65 -21.65
CA GLN A 594 -20.14 -24.61 -22.08
C GLN A 594 -20.63 -23.17 -22.27
N ASN A 595 -21.27 -22.92 -23.39
CA ASN A 595 -21.97 -21.66 -23.62
C ASN A 595 -23.14 -21.53 -22.65
N ARG A 596 -23.21 -20.42 -21.91
CA ARG A 596 -24.28 -20.21 -20.92
C ARG A 596 -25.04 -18.91 -21.16
N VAL A 597 -26.33 -18.93 -20.77
CA VAL A 597 -27.16 -17.74 -20.80
C VAL A 597 -26.88 -16.87 -19.58
N GLY A 598 -26.63 -15.58 -19.82
CA GLY A 598 -26.41 -14.61 -18.76
C GLY A 598 -25.03 -14.65 -18.09
N GLU A 599 -24.13 -15.48 -18.59
CA GLU A 599 -22.75 -15.58 -18.07
C GLU A 599 -21.73 -15.09 -19.13
N VAL A 600 -20.84 -14.17 -18.74
CA VAL A 600 -19.83 -13.55 -19.62
C VAL A 600 -18.48 -13.53 -18.93
N THR A 601 -17.43 -13.82 -19.69
CA THR A 601 -16.04 -13.64 -19.23
C THR A 601 -15.53 -12.24 -19.59
N GLY A 602 -15.38 -11.40 -18.59
CA GLY A 602 -14.69 -10.12 -18.67
C GLY A 602 -13.19 -10.25 -18.38
N LEU A 603 -12.42 -9.20 -18.65
CA LEU A 603 -11.00 -9.11 -18.34
C LEU A 603 -10.75 -7.98 -17.35
N ALA A 604 -10.18 -8.32 -16.20
CA ALA A 604 -9.83 -7.38 -15.15
C ALA A 604 -8.32 -7.15 -15.09
N TRP A 605 -7.93 -5.98 -14.65
CA TRP A 605 -6.56 -5.66 -14.24
C TRP A 605 -6.51 -5.62 -12.70
N THR A 606 -5.46 -6.19 -12.13
CA THR A 606 -5.19 -6.18 -10.69
C THR A 606 -3.73 -5.83 -10.43
N GLU A 607 -3.39 -5.45 -9.21
CA GLU A 607 -2.00 -5.18 -8.83
C GLU A 607 -1.05 -6.37 -9.02
N VAL A 608 -1.59 -7.59 -9.08
CA VAL A 608 -0.83 -8.82 -9.30
C VAL A 608 -0.84 -9.29 -10.76
N GLY A 609 -1.46 -8.52 -11.65
CA GLY A 609 -1.55 -8.80 -13.08
C GLY A 609 -2.99 -8.82 -13.58
N GLY A 610 -3.21 -9.33 -14.80
CA GLY A 610 -4.55 -9.51 -15.35
C GLY A 610 -5.26 -10.76 -14.81
N ASP A 611 -6.58 -10.72 -14.79
CA ASP A 611 -7.43 -11.82 -14.36
C ASP A 611 -8.68 -11.99 -15.21
N LEU A 612 -9.28 -13.20 -15.22
CA LEU A 612 -10.59 -13.43 -15.80
C LEU A 612 -11.66 -13.06 -14.79
N LEU A 613 -12.67 -12.35 -15.23
CA LEU A 613 -13.79 -11.89 -14.42
C LEU A 613 -15.08 -12.50 -14.93
N THR A 614 -15.62 -13.46 -14.24
CA THR A 614 -16.94 -14.00 -14.57
C THR A 614 -18.02 -13.02 -14.13
N ILE A 615 -18.98 -12.74 -15.01
CA ILE A 615 -20.11 -11.86 -14.76
C ILE A 615 -21.37 -12.69 -15.02
N GLU A 616 -22.18 -12.86 -14.01
CA GLU A 616 -23.43 -13.62 -14.04
C GLU A 616 -24.61 -12.66 -13.94
N THR A 617 -25.61 -12.86 -14.78
CA THR A 617 -26.87 -12.09 -14.77
C THR A 617 -28.07 -13.04 -14.72
N ALA A 618 -28.94 -12.82 -13.78
CA ALA A 618 -30.21 -13.52 -13.62
C ALA A 618 -31.38 -12.54 -13.70
N SER A 619 -32.48 -12.98 -14.31
CA SER A 619 -33.72 -12.20 -14.41
C SER A 619 -34.87 -13.00 -13.88
N VAL A 620 -35.60 -12.45 -12.94
CA VAL A 620 -36.81 -13.06 -12.36
C VAL A 620 -38.01 -12.12 -12.52
N VAL A 621 -39.24 -12.67 -12.45
CA VAL A 621 -40.45 -11.85 -12.46
C VAL A 621 -40.45 -10.96 -11.21
N GLY A 622 -40.64 -9.65 -11.38
CA GLY A 622 -40.57 -8.71 -10.29
C GLY A 622 -41.16 -7.34 -10.62
N LYS A 623 -40.63 -6.30 -10.00
CA LYS A 623 -41.11 -4.91 -10.10
C LYS A 623 -40.07 -3.95 -10.71
N GLY A 624 -39.04 -4.47 -11.39
CA GLY A 624 -38.01 -3.68 -12.02
C GLY A 624 -36.83 -3.37 -11.12
N LYS A 625 -36.62 -4.13 -10.03
CA LYS A 625 -35.46 -3.90 -9.12
C LYS A 625 -34.18 -4.38 -9.80
N LEU A 626 -33.17 -3.49 -9.80
CA LEU A 626 -31.81 -3.84 -10.19
C LEU A 626 -30.95 -4.07 -8.93
N THR A 627 -30.39 -5.27 -8.82
CA THR A 627 -29.54 -5.68 -7.70
C THR A 627 -28.17 -6.09 -8.22
N PHE A 628 -27.12 -5.74 -7.49
CA PHE A 628 -25.75 -6.15 -7.82
C PHE A 628 -25.02 -6.61 -6.56
N THR A 629 -24.22 -7.67 -6.72
CA THR A 629 -23.42 -8.28 -5.65
C THR A 629 -22.03 -8.65 -6.15
N GLY A 630 -21.07 -8.82 -5.25
CA GLY A 630 -19.69 -9.19 -5.58
C GLY A 630 -18.66 -8.14 -5.19
N SER A 631 -18.94 -7.30 -4.17
CA SER A 631 -18.03 -6.25 -3.66
C SER A 631 -17.63 -5.23 -4.75
N LEU A 632 -18.65 -4.70 -5.45
CA LEU A 632 -18.47 -3.77 -6.57
C LEU A 632 -18.28 -2.33 -6.05
N GLY A 633 -17.27 -1.63 -6.56
CA GLY A 633 -17.07 -0.21 -6.34
C GLY A 633 -18.06 0.66 -7.13
N ASP A 634 -18.03 1.97 -6.90
CA ASP A 634 -19.03 2.88 -7.43
C ASP A 634 -18.93 3.05 -8.95
N VAL A 635 -17.70 3.10 -9.50
CA VAL A 635 -17.49 3.20 -10.94
C VAL A 635 -18.07 1.97 -11.68
N MET A 636 -17.94 0.78 -11.09
CA MET A 636 -18.52 -0.43 -11.68
C MET A 636 -20.05 -0.43 -11.58
N LYS A 637 -20.64 0.11 -10.50
CA LYS A 637 -22.10 0.28 -10.36
C LYS A 637 -22.65 1.26 -11.40
N GLU A 638 -21.96 2.37 -11.65
CA GLU A 638 -22.29 3.32 -12.71
C GLU A 638 -22.22 2.67 -14.09
N SER A 639 -21.21 1.83 -14.34
CA SER A 639 -21.07 1.08 -15.57
C SER A 639 -22.26 0.11 -15.82
N ILE A 640 -22.77 -0.51 -14.75
CA ILE A 640 -23.98 -1.36 -14.82
C ILE A 640 -25.20 -0.51 -15.19
N GLN A 641 -25.35 0.67 -14.62
CA GLN A 641 -26.47 1.57 -14.93
C GLN A 641 -26.40 2.07 -16.38
N ALA A 642 -25.20 2.38 -16.86
CA ALA A 642 -24.98 2.75 -18.26
C ALA A 642 -25.34 1.59 -19.19
N ALA A 643 -24.89 0.36 -18.90
CA ALA A 643 -25.20 -0.84 -19.64
C ALA A 643 -26.73 -1.10 -19.68
N MET A 644 -27.42 -0.97 -18.57
CA MET A 644 -28.87 -1.09 -18.47
C MET A 644 -29.59 -0.09 -19.38
N THR A 645 -29.14 1.16 -19.40
CA THR A 645 -29.69 2.22 -20.25
C THR A 645 -29.49 1.91 -21.74
N VAL A 646 -28.32 1.39 -22.10
CA VAL A 646 -28.02 0.96 -23.48
C VAL A 646 -28.93 -0.19 -23.94
N VAL A 647 -29.14 -1.19 -23.06
CA VAL A 647 -30.06 -2.33 -23.37
C VAL A 647 -31.49 -1.83 -23.51
N ARG A 648 -31.96 -0.94 -22.63
CA ARG A 648 -33.32 -0.36 -22.74
C ARG A 648 -33.49 0.43 -24.04
N ALA A 649 -32.53 1.24 -24.44
CA ALA A 649 -32.58 2.00 -25.68
C ALA A 649 -32.59 1.10 -26.93
N ARG A 650 -32.10 -0.13 -26.85
CA ARG A 650 -32.04 -1.12 -27.93
C ARG A 650 -33.02 -2.27 -27.82
N ALA A 651 -33.91 -2.23 -26.84
CA ALA A 651 -34.81 -3.35 -26.51
C ALA A 651 -35.56 -3.86 -27.74
N GLU A 652 -36.15 -2.97 -28.55
CA GLU A 652 -36.90 -3.36 -29.76
C GLU A 652 -35.99 -4.04 -30.79
N LYS A 653 -34.78 -3.51 -31.05
CA LYS A 653 -33.83 -4.11 -32.00
C LYS A 653 -33.33 -5.48 -31.56
N LEU A 654 -33.28 -5.72 -30.27
CA LEU A 654 -32.80 -6.96 -29.65
C LEU A 654 -33.90 -7.97 -29.41
N GLY A 655 -35.15 -7.65 -29.80
CA GLY A 655 -36.32 -8.51 -29.53
C GLY A 655 -36.68 -8.64 -28.05
N ILE A 656 -36.23 -7.70 -27.22
CA ILE A 656 -36.52 -7.67 -25.79
C ILE A 656 -37.81 -6.88 -25.56
N ASN A 657 -38.66 -7.36 -24.67
CA ASN A 657 -39.87 -6.63 -24.29
C ASN A 657 -39.47 -5.26 -23.68
N SER A 658 -39.96 -4.16 -24.22
CA SER A 658 -39.66 -2.80 -23.79
C SER A 658 -39.99 -2.51 -22.33
N GLU A 659 -40.95 -3.24 -21.75
CA GLU A 659 -41.39 -3.12 -20.35
C GLU A 659 -40.59 -4.02 -19.38
N PHE A 660 -39.50 -4.69 -19.83
CA PHE A 660 -38.76 -5.62 -18.99
C PHE A 660 -38.25 -4.92 -17.70
N HIS A 661 -37.92 -3.64 -17.77
CA HIS A 661 -37.41 -2.85 -16.66
C HIS A 661 -38.46 -2.53 -15.57
N GLU A 662 -39.73 -2.81 -15.81
CA GLU A 662 -40.83 -2.65 -14.85
C GLU A 662 -41.38 -4.01 -14.36
N LYS A 663 -41.17 -5.06 -15.14
CA LYS A 663 -41.79 -6.38 -14.91
C LYS A 663 -40.82 -7.47 -14.49
N ARG A 664 -39.52 -7.18 -14.55
CA ARG A 664 -38.48 -8.14 -14.17
C ARG A 664 -37.46 -7.53 -13.23
N ASP A 665 -37.14 -8.20 -12.15
CA ASP A 665 -36.02 -7.90 -11.32
C ASP A 665 -34.77 -8.52 -11.93
N ILE A 666 -33.69 -7.75 -11.98
CA ILE A 666 -32.41 -8.18 -12.57
C ILE A 666 -31.35 -8.17 -11.47
N HIS A 667 -30.63 -9.29 -11.39
CA HIS A 667 -29.53 -9.42 -10.46
C HIS A 667 -28.25 -9.70 -11.25
N ILE A 668 -27.24 -8.81 -11.09
CA ILE A 668 -25.90 -8.98 -11.63
C ILE A 668 -24.99 -9.39 -10.49
N HIS A 669 -24.30 -10.50 -10.65
CA HIS A 669 -23.37 -11.03 -9.68
C HIS A 669 -21.97 -11.14 -10.31
N VAL A 670 -20.95 -10.69 -9.58
CA VAL A 670 -19.57 -10.91 -9.96
C VAL A 670 -18.90 -11.71 -8.84
N PRO A 671 -18.63 -13.01 -9.03
CA PRO A 671 -18.06 -13.90 -8.02
C PRO A 671 -16.75 -13.36 -7.41
N ASP A 672 -16.25 -14.02 -6.35
CA ASP A 672 -15.11 -13.60 -5.53
C ASP A 672 -15.37 -12.31 -4.72
N GLY A 673 -16.45 -12.29 -3.94
CA GLY A 673 -16.83 -11.15 -3.10
C GLY A 673 -15.80 -10.69 -2.06
N ALA A 674 -14.80 -11.52 -1.75
CA ALA A 674 -13.70 -11.16 -0.86
C ALA A 674 -12.71 -10.14 -1.49
N THR A 675 -12.71 -9.97 -2.81
CA THR A 675 -11.83 -9.05 -3.54
C THR A 675 -12.67 -7.88 -4.04
N PRO A 676 -12.42 -6.65 -3.57
CA PRO A 676 -13.08 -5.46 -4.12
C PRO A 676 -12.78 -5.29 -5.61
N LYS A 677 -13.80 -4.96 -6.39
CA LYS A 677 -13.71 -4.79 -7.85
C LYS A 677 -14.27 -3.42 -8.22
N ASP A 678 -13.48 -2.64 -8.93
CA ASP A 678 -13.92 -1.34 -9.42
C ASP A 678 -13.33 -1.03 -10.80
N GLY A 679 -14.02 -0.21 -11.57
CA GLY A 679 -13.56 0.26 -12.87
C GLY A 679 -14.60 0.15 -13.98
N PRO A 680 -14.49 1.00 -15.03
CA PRO A 680 -15.48 1.07 -16.11
C PRO A 680 -15.30 -0.01 -17.18
N SER A 681 -14.17 -0.72 -17.19
CA SER A 681 -13.75 -1.61 -18.29
C SER A 681 -14.58 -2.90 -18.45
N ALA A 682 -15.52 -3.18 -17.55
CA ALA A 682 -16.46 -4.29 -17.63
C ALA A 682 -17.79 -3.92 -18.35
N GLY A 683 -17.96 -2.68 -18.80
CA GLY A 683 -19.23 -2.15 -19.31
C GLY A 683 -19.79 -2.96 -20.47
N ILE A 684 -18.97 -3.34 -21.47
CA ILE A 684 -19.44 -4.17 -22.59
C ILE A 684 -19.80 -5.59 -22.14
N ALA A 685 -19.07 -6.14 -21.16
CA ALA A 685 -19.35 -7.46 -20.61
C ALA A 685 -20.67 -7.48 -19.81
N MET A 686 -20.92 -6.45 -19.00
CA MET A 686 -22.19 -6.26 -18.29
C MET A 686 -23.36 -6.14 -19.26
N CYS A 687 -23.20 -5.34 -20.32
CA CYS A 687 -24.24 -5.19 -21.36
C CYS A 687 -24.52 -6.51 -22.08
N THR A 688 -23.48 -7.26 -22.43
CA THR A 688 -23.62 -8.57 -23.11
C THR A 688 -24.32 -9.60 -22.20
N ALA A 689 -23.95 -9.64 -20.91
CA ALA A 689 -24.60 -10.52 -19.93
C ALA A 689 -26.10 -10.21 -19.77
N LEU A 690 -26.45 -8.91 -19.72
CA LEU A 690 -27.83 -8.44 -19.67
C LEU A 690 -28.63 -8.87 -20.92
N VAL A 691 -28.08 -8.63 -22.11
CA VAL A 691 -28.72 -9.00 -23.37
C VAL A 691 -28.87 -10.50 -23.45
N SER A 692 -27.84 -11.28 -23.16
CA SER A 692 -27.90 -12.74 -23.13
C SER A 692 -29.01 -13.25 -22.20
N CYS A 693 -29.08 -12.74 -20.97
CA CYS A 693 -30.09 -13.13 -19.99
C CYS A 693 -31.52 -12.79 -20.44
N LEU A 694 -31.74 -11.60 -21.03
CA LEU A 694 -33.05 -11.12 -21.43
C LEU A 694 -33.56 -11.75 -22.73
N THR A 695 -32.65 -12.16 -23.63
CA THR A 695 -33.00 -12.83 -24.89
C THR A 695 -32.97 -14.35 -24.79
N GLY A 696 -32.39 -14.92 -23.71
CA GLY A 696 -32.16 -16.35 -23.59
C GLY A 696 -31.12 -16.91 -24.53
N ASN A 697 -30.25 -16.05 -25.12
CA ASN A 697 -29.24 -16.42 -26.09
C ASN A 697 -27.89 -16.66 -25.37
N PRO A 698 -27.32 -17.88 -25.47
CA PRO A 698 -26.06 -18.17 -24.77
C PRO A 698 -24.87 -17.31 -25.25
N VAL A 699 -24.00 -17.00 -24.32
CA VAL A 699 -22.70 -16.37 -24.62
C VAL A 699 -21.66 -17.46 -24.91
N ARG A 700 -20.79 -17.23 -25.85
CA ARG A 700 -19.71 -18.15 -26.18
C ARG A 700 -18.66 -18.19 -25.07
N ALA A 701 -18.41 -19.39 -24.56
CA ALA A 701 -17.46 -19.63 -23.45
C ALA A 701 -15.98 -19.33 -23.84
N ASP A 702 -15.65 -19.43 -25.15
CA ASP A 702 -14.32 -19.16 -25.67
C ASP A 702 -14.01 -17.66 -25.92
N VAL A 703 -14.99 -16.78 -25.62
CA VAL A 703 -14.89 -15.33 -25.81
C VAL A 703 -14.72 -14.61 -24.49
N ALA A 704 -13.70 -13.75 -24.40
CA ALA A 704 -13.58 -12.78 -23.31
C ALA A 704 -13.60 -11.36 -23.88
N MET A 705 -13.97 -10.40 -23.06
CA MET A 705 -14.09 -9.02 -23.52
C MET A 705 -13.69 -8.00 -22.46
N THR A 706 -13.27 -6.82 -22.94
CA THR A 706 -13.02 -5.66 -22.09
C THR A 706 -13.31 -4.38 -22.87
N GLY A 707 -13.96 -3.43 -22.23
CA GLY A 707 -14.32 -2.14 -22.81
C GLY A 707 -15.28 -1.38 -21.92
N GLU A 708 -15.11 -0.08 -21.87
CA GLU A 708 -16.09 0.82 -21.26
C GLU A 708 -17.23 1.06 -22.26
N ILE A 709 -18.44 1.26 -21.78
CA ILE A 709 -19.60 1.50 -22.62
C ILE A 709 -20.17 2.91 -22.41
N SER A 710 -20.38 3.64 -23.49
CA SER A 710 -21.10 4.91 -23.45
C SER A 710 -22.62 4.67 -23.56
N LEU A 711 -23.43 5.65 -23.14
CA LEU A 711 -24.90 5.59 -23.25
C LEU A 711 -25.42 5.41 -24.70
N ARG A 712 -24.58 5.75 -25.68
CA ARG A 712 -24.87 5.54 -27.12
C ARG A 712 -24.48 4.14 -27.61
N GLY A 713 -23.88 3.32 -26.75
CA GLY A 713 -23.38 1.99 -27.10
C GLY A 713 -22.03 1.99 -27.83
N LYS A 714 -21.28 3.11 -27.80
CA LYS A 714 -19.89 3.14 -28.29
C LYS A 714 -18.99 2.49 -27.24
N VAL A 715 -18.04 1.70 -27.71
CA VAL A 715 -17.00 1.07 -26.90
C VAL A 715 -15.83 2.05 -26.73
N LEU A 716 -15.50 2.35 -25.49
CA LEU A 716 -14.45 3.32 -25.14
C LEU A 716 -13.17 2.61 -24.69
N PRO A 717 -11.99 3.26 -24.84
CA PRO A 717 -10.70 2.67 -24.53
C PRO A 717 -10.53 2.38 -23.04
N ILE A 718 -9.66 1.40 -22.74
CA ILE A 718 -9.37 0.94 -21.39
C ILE A 718 -7.86 0.91 -21.11
N GLY A 719 -7.49 0.83 -19.83
CA GLY A 719 -6.11 0.62 -19.39
C GLY A 719 -5.76 -0.85 -19.14
N GLY A 720 -4.45 -1.18 -19.11
CA GLY A 720 -3.95 -2.50 -18.74
C GLY A 720 -4.24 -3.59 -19.76
N LEU A 721 -4.27 -3.26 -21.05
CA LEU A 721 -4.60 -4.23 -22.12
C LEU A 721 -3.62 -5.40 -22.14
N LYS A 722 -2.33 -5.16 -21.92
CA LYS A 722 -1.31 -6.22 -21.91
C LYS A 722 -1.60 -7.27 -20.86
N GLU A 723 -1.82 -6.87 -19.62
CA GLU A 723 -2.11 -7.77 -18.52
C GLU A 723 -3.41 -8.55 -18.73
N LYS A 724 -4.42 -7.90 -19.33
CA LYS A 724 -5.71 -8.51 -19.66
C LYS A 724 -5.57 -9.57 -20.73
N LEU A 725 -4.84 -9.32 -21.79
CA LEU A 725 -4.59 -10.32 -22.85
C LEU A 725 -3.73 -11.48 -22.35
N LEU A 726 -2.77 -11.22 -21.46
CA LEU A 726 -2.00 -12.27 -20.81
C LEU A 726 -2.89 -13.16 -19.91
N ALA A 727 -3.88 -12.57 -19.24
CA ALA A 727 -4.86 -13.33 -18.47
C ALA A 727 -5.78 -14.18 -19.37
N ALA A 728 -6.26 -13.63 -20.46
CA ALA A 728 -7.06 -14.35 -21.45
C ALA A 728 -6.29 -15.55 -22.03
N HIS A 729 -5.04 -15.35 -22.41
CA HIS A 729 -4.16 -16.42 -22.91
C HIS A 729 -3.94 -17.52 -21.85
N ARG A 730 -3.65 -17.15 -20.61
CA ARG A 730 -3.50 -18.11 -19.48
C ARG A 730 -4.78 -18.88 -19.19
N GLY A 731 -5.92 -18.19 -19.29
CA GLY A 731 -7.24 -18.76 -19.05
C GLY A 731 -7.74 -19.68 -20.17
N GLY A 732 -6.98 -19.85 -21.27
CA GLY A 732 -7.38 -20.69 -22.39
C GLY A 732 -8.48 -20.08 -23.30
N ILE A 733 -8.74 -18.78 -23.16
CA ILE A 733 -9.63 -18.03 -24.07
C ILE A 733 -9.06 -18.06 -25.49
N LYS A 734 -9.93 -18.17 -26.47
CA LYS A 734 -9.53 -18.17 -27.89
C LYS A 734 -9.78 -16.84 -28.56
N THR A 735 -10.85 -16.15 -28.19
CA THR A 735 -11.27 -14.91 -28.82
C THR A 735 -11.34 -13.78 -27.78
N VAL A 736 -10.76 -12.63 -28.08
CA VAL A 736 -10.83 -11.47 -27.19
C VAL A 736 -11.34 -10.25 -27.93
N LEU A 737 -12.35 -9.59 -27.34
CA LEU A 737 -12.91 -8.34 -27.86
C LEU A 737 -12.32 -7.15 -27.11
N ILE A 738 -11.70 -6.22 -27.85
CA ILE A 738 -11.04 -5.04 -27.32
C ILE A 738 -11.59 -3.78 -27.99
N PRO A 739 -11.54 -2.61 -27.33
CA PRO A 739 -11.89 -1.34 -27.95
C PRO A 739 -10.96 -1.03 -29.14
N LYS A 740 -11.50 -0.48 -30.23
CA LYS A 740 -10.73 -0.08 -31.41
C LYS A 740 -9.59 0.89 -31.09
N ASP A 741 -9.83 1.82 -30.17
CA ASP A 741 -8.85 2.81 -29.74
C ASP A 741 -7.64 2.19 -29.02
N ASN A 742 -7.75 0.94 -28.53
CA ASN A 742 -6.65 0.18 -27.92
C ASN A 742 -5.83 -0.66 -28.92
N VAL A 743 -6.12 -0.62 -30.22
CA VAL A 743 -5.32 -1.35 -31.23
C VAL A 743 -3.86 -0.90 -31.22
N LYS A 744 -3.60 0.36 -30.93
CA LYS A 744 -2.24 0.91 -30.75
C LYS A 744 -1.46 0.19 -29.63
N ASP A 745 -2.14 -0.25 -28.58
CA ASP A 745 -1.52 -0.91 -27.43
C ASP A 745 -1.09 -2.36 -27.73
N LEU A 746 -1.57 -2.93 -28.86
CA LEU A 746 -1.16 -4.26 -29.33
C LEU A 746 0.33 -4.33 -29.72
N GLU A 747 0.97 -3.21 -29.96
CA GLU A 747 2.43 -3.18 -30.18
C GLU A 747 3.22 -3.64 -28.94
N GLU A 748 2.65 -3.48 -27.76
CA GLU A 748 3.26 -3.89 -26.49
C GLU A 748 3.07 -5.37 -26.15
N ILE A 749 2.22 -6.07 -26.95
CA ILE A 749 1.88 -7.46 -26.68
C ILE A 749 2.90 -8.37 -27.37
N PRO A 750 3.45 -9.37 -26.66
CA PRO A 750 4.34 -10.36 -27.25
C PRO A 750 3.71 -11.13 -28.41
N ASP A 751 4.48 -11.46 -29.43
CA ASP A 751 3.95 -12.09 -30.65
C ASP A 751 3.34 -13.47 -30.37
N ASN A 752 3.93 -14.25 -29.46
CA ASN A 752 3.40 -15.55 -29.05
C ASN A 752 1.98 -15.47 -28.47
N VAL A 753 1.62 -14.36 -27.82
CA VAL A 753 0.26 -14.13 -27.28
C VAL A 753 -0.68 -13.73 -28.43
N LYS A 754 -0.22 -12.84 -29.33
CA LYS A 754 -1.01 -12.42 -30.50
C LYS A 754 -1.31 -13.57 -31.46
N GLU A 755 -0.41 -14.52 -31.62
CA GLU A 755 -0.59 -15.71 -32.48
C GLU A 755 -1.59 -16.71 -31.93
N ASN A 756 -1.75 -16.77 -30.60
CA ASN A 756 -2.62 -17.72 -29.92
C ASN A 756 -4.02 -17.15 -29.58
N LEU A 757 -4.25 -15.86 -29.75
CA LEU A 757 -5.53 -15.18 -29.48
C LEU A 757 -6.09 -14.56 -30.77
N ALA A 758 -7.34 -14.84 -31.07
CA ALA A 758 -8.10 -14.09 -32.07
C ALA A 758 -8.58 -12.76 -31.46
N ILE A 759 -7.83 -11.68 -31.67
CA ILE A 759 -8.14 -10.36 -31.11
C ILE A 759 -9.00 -9.57 -32.09
N HIS A 760 -10.20 -9.18 -31.68
CA HIS A 760 -11.14 -8.39 -32.47
C HIS A 760 -11.28 -6.98 -31.88
N ALA A 761 -11.01 -5.97 -32.69
CA ALA A 761 -11.21 -4.58 -32.35
C ALA A 761 -12.67 -4.18 -32.63
N VAL A 762 -13.39 -3.67 -31.64
CA VAL A 762 -14.82 -3.32 -31.71
C VAL A 762 -15.03 -1.84 -31.41
N GLU A 763 -15.95 -1.20 -32.12
CA GLU A 763 -16.36 0.18 -31.92
C GLU A 763 -17.70 0.32 -31.22
N THR A 764 -18.60 -0.65 -31.43
CA THR A 764 -19.97 -0.59 -30.94
C THR A 764 -20.34 -1.85 -30.19
N ILE A 765 -21.32 -1.72 -29.29
CA ILE A 765 -21.88 -2.88 -28.56
C ILE A 765 -22.55 -3.87 -29.52
N ASP A 766 -23.07 -3.41 -30.63
CA ASP A 766 -23.74 -4.25 -31.61
C ASP A 766 -22.73 -5.24 -32.24
N GLU A 767 -21.49 -4.80 -32.52
CA GLU A 767 -20.38 -5.66 -32.95
C GLU A 767 -20.00 -6.67 -31.86
N VAL A 768 -19.95 -6.21 -30.59
CA VAL A 768 -19.65 -7.09 -29.45
C VAL A 768 -20.68 -8.21 -29.36
N LEU A 769 -21.98 -7.89 -29.42
CA LEU A 769 -23.07 -8.88 -29.35
C LEU A 769 -23.02 -9.89 -30.48
N GLY A 770 -22.67 -9.43 -31.69
CA GLY A 770 -22.54 -10.30 -32.85
C GLY A 770 -21.39 -11.31 -32.78
N LEU A 771 -20.34 -10.98 -32.05
CA LEU A 771 -19.17 -11.84 -31.89
C LEU A 771 -19.27 -12.74 -30.63
N ALA A 772 -19.94 -12.24 -29.59
CA ALA A 772 -19.99 -12.89 -28.28
C ALA A 772 -21.17 -13.87 -28.12
N LEU A 773 -22.30 -13.57 -28.73
CA LEU A 773 -23.50 -14.44 -28.63
C LEU A 773 -23.42 -15.62 -29.61
N GLU A 774 -23.97 -16.75 -29.21
CA GLU A 774 -24.02 -17.97 -30.06
C GLU A 774 -24.85 -17.76 -31.33
N ASN A 775 -26.00 -17.10 -31.18
CA ASN A 775 -26.87 -16.72 -32.29
C ASN A 775 -26.93 -15.17 -32.34
N PRO A 776 -26.30 -14.52 -33.37
CA PRO A 776 -26.38 -13.08 -33.52
C PRO A 776 -27.85 -12.61 -33.58
N PRO A 777 -28.24 -11.53 -32.87
CA PRO A 777 -29.59 -11.00 -32.92
C PRO A 777 -30.02 -10.61 -34.34
N GLU A 778 -31.21 -11.03 -34.80
CA GLU A 778 -31.78 -10.65 -36.09
C GLU A 778 -31.97 -9.12 -36.12
N GLY A 779 -31.44 -8.43 -37.15
CA GLY A 779 -31.60 -6.97 -37.35
C GLY A 779 -30.35 -6.13 -37.07
N ILE A 780 -29.24 -6.74 -36.75
CA ILE A 780 -27.92 -6.05 -36.65
C ILE A 780 -27.11 -6.32 -37.93
N GLU A 781 -26.86 -5.32 -38.76
CA GLU A 781 -25.95 -5.45 -39.88
C GLU A 781 -24.48 -5.61 -39.41
N PHE A 782 -23.96 -6.82 -39.63
CA PHE A 782 -22.55 -7.13 -39.31
C PHE A 782 -21.65 -6.80 -40.49
N VAL A 783 -20.74 -5.84 -40.32
CA VAL A 783 -19.61 -5.66 -41.20
C VAL A 783 -18.60 -6.77 -40.86
N LYS A 784 -18.57 -7.84 -41.67
CA LYS A 784 -17.49 -8.84 -41.59
C LYS A 784 -16.15 -8.16 -41.89
N VAL A 785 -15.40 -7.82 -40.86
CA VAL A 785 -14.00 -7.42 -41.00
C VAL A 785 -13.19 -8.70 -41.26
N GLU A 786 -12.96 -9.02 -42.51
CA GLU A 786 -12.01 -10.05 -42.89
C GLU A 786 -10.59 -9.55 -42.50
N THR A 787 -10.07 -10.05 -41.42
CA THR A 787 -8.65 -9.95 -41.10
C THR A 787 -7.89 -10.82 -42.11
N LYS A 788 -7.39 -10.25 -43.18
CA LYS A 788 -6.42 -10.91 -44.06
C LYS A 788 -5.15 -11.17 -43.22
N ALA A 789 -5.02 -12.41 -42.76
CA ALA A 789 -3.75 -12.92 -42.29
C ALA A 789 -2.70 -12.70 -43.42
N LYS A 790 -1.74 -11.82 -43.18
CA LYS A 790 -0.59 -11.67 -44.06
C LYS A 790 0.14 -13.01 -44.12
N ALA A 791 0.10 -13.65 -45.26
CA ALA A 791 0.87 -14.85 -45.56
C ALA A 791 2.35 -14.68 -45.15
N PRO A 792 2.99 -15.71 -44.59
CA PRO A 792 4.38 -15.61 -44.18
C PRO A 792 5.28 -15.24 -45.33
N ARG A 793 6.04 -14.15 -45.22
CA ARG A 793 7.10 -13.77 -46.16
C ARG A 793 8.11 -14.92 -46.21
N ARG A 794 8.15 -15.64 -47.35
CA ARG A 794 9.23 -16.58 -47.69
C ARG A 794 10.58 -15.86 -47.55
N LYS A 795 11.44 -16.37 -46.67
CA LYS A 795 12.85 -15.97 -46.61
C LYS A 795 13.48 -16.13 -47.98
N ALA A 796 13.94 -15.02 -48.58
CA ALA A 796 14.72 -15.03 -49.81
C ALA A 796 16.07 -15.73 -49.49
N ALA A 797 16.36 -16.77 -50.27
CA ALA A 797 17.63 -17.47 -50.22
C ALA A 797 18.77 -16.51 -50.61
N THR A 798 19.74 -16.35 -49.77
CA THR A 798 20.99 -15.64 -50.01
C THR A 798 21.76 -16.35 -51.11
N LYS A 799 21.80 -15.75 -52.31
CA LYS A 799 22.75 -16.14 -53.35
C LYS A 799 24.13 -15.60 -53.00
N THR A 800 25.03 -16.50 -52.67
CA THR A 800 26.47 -16.27 -52.62
C THR A 800 26.96 -15.76 -53.98
N ALA A 801 27.38 -14.49 -54.05
CA ALA A 801 28.16 -13.98 -55.19
C ALA A 801 29.65 -14.27 -54.93
N ARG A 802 30.23 -15.12 -55.77
CA ARG A 802 31.67 -15.32 -55.87
C ARG A 802 32.31 -14.05 -56.43
N ALA A 803 33.37 -13.59 -55.78
CA ALA A 803 34.26 -12.59 -56.31
C ALA A 803 35.09 -13.23 -57.46
N VAL A 804 35.22 -12.51 -58.57
CA VAL A 804 36.27 -12.69 -59.56
C VAL A 804 36.73 -11.31 -60.00
N ASN A 805 38.01 -11.08 -59.76
CA ASN A 805 38.93 -10.00 -60.12
C ASN A 805 38.82 -8.65 -59.48
#